data_635b9bed63b55be76a187f3e30b985c2
#
_entry.id   635b9bed63b55be76a187f3e30b985c2
#
_cell.length_a   1.000
_cell.length_b   1.000
_cell.length_c   1.000
_cell.angle_alpha   90.00
_cell.angle_beta   90.00
_cell.angle_gamma   90.00
#
_symmetry.space_group_name_H-M   'P 1'
#
loop_
_entity.id
_entity.type
_entity.pdbx_description
1 polymer ?
#
loop_
_entity_poly.entity_id
_entity_poly.type
_entity_poly.pdbx_seq_one_letter_code
_entity_poly.pdbx_strand_id
1 'polypeptide(L)'
;MFIGNKKCRIYAACGVSQTPNNIKDKEEELPLFFVKEFNETSNVDRVRILVHGALGTVENYSDLGNALSKQNIGRVVAFGIADYTKYMQIDTKNLLSTLASQYVKYIYEKGWKNIQLIGYSFSGSIIIEMARMLMEQNVNVDNVVIIEGGSIPINIKSSIIIELLFLDSMGISETVLGISQVGILKAVFEAVKEQGLPSVDDNTLLSILQNDIDKEKMVELIKRGESERWEMYQKFSDSKNSLKALFGIYRKSFEALQTLPDIYFGDVTYCSVKEREGAYESFDEITIKWEDILLGNIKQEMINGNHYNCITEKNAEKVATLLMHELGVSQIEQVNDLVTDYKEEAITEKFLIENDLFIQFALYKRKESILYAMICFMKSKDIFADDNTEYTFDEMKEKLNIAPKNEKILLRWLRNLKAYGIIQATNNRYRLCLHITEEQFEETWSKMLALWNGKLCSELGNEYLLNNIKKLSELFSGHVNPTHLLFPEGKFDYANALYKETFVFKFLNNLVLKSLKMVEQSNGKLEILELGAGTGSTTDAVLELIKENNKVTYFYTDISQFFLKEAQRRYADIDNILYSQLNIDDLNFDSKVDIIIANGVLNNAKHIDSTFEKMINLVRPGGKIFIIEQVAESLEILVSQVFMMEDIDNSTESETFRSVEEWKRIFNNDRIEKVEVYPDMHFIEQRLFIISCN
;
A
#
# COMPACT_ATOMS: atom_id res chain seq x y z
N MET A 1 -45.17 0.81 26.11
CA MET A 1 -45.46 -0.63 26.04
C MET A 1 -44.25 -1.28 25.38
N PHE A 2 -43.39 -1.87 26.17
CA PHE A 2 -42.24 -2.71 25.86
C PHE A 2 -41.56 -2.54 24.49
N ILE A 3 -40.57 -1.65 24.40
CA ILE A 3 -39.43 -1.79 23.51
C ILE A 3 -38.26 -2.11 24.43
N GLY A 4 -37.89 -3.39 24.47
CA GLY A 4 -36.89 -3.91 25.38
C GLY A 4 -35.49 -3.44 25.03
N ASN A 5 -34.85 -2.87 25.98
CA ASN A 5 -33.44 -2.53 26.04
C ASN A 5 -32.54 -3.77 25.78
N LYS A 6 -32.13 -4.00 24.52
CA LYS A 6 -31.14 -5.01 24.16
C LYS A 6 -29.70 -4.48 24.11
N LYS A 7 -29.48 -3.20 24.41
CA LYS A 7 -28.12 -2.59 24.40
C LYS A 7 -27.26 -2.92 25.63
N CYS A 8 -27.78 -3.53 26.69
CA CYS A 8 -27.10 -3.67 27.99
C CYS A 8 -26.44 -5.01 28.30
N ARG A 9 -26.03 -5.86 27.33
CA ARG A 9 -25.34 -7.12 27.66
C ARG A 9 -23.81 -7.05 27.66
N ILE A 10 -23.21 -5.92 27.33
CA ILE A 10 -21.74 -5.80 27.12
C ILE A 10 -20.93 -5.61 28.41
N TYR A 11 -21.55 -5.33 29.57
CA TYR A 11 -20.83 -4.76 30.71
C TYR A 11 -20.77 -5.63 32.00
N ALA A 12 -21.11 -6.91 31.96
CA ALA A 12 -21.09 -7.74 33.15
C ALA A 12 -19.73 -8.39 33.51
N ALA A 13 -18.69 -8.19 32.71
CA ALA A 13 -17.45 -8.98 32.81
C ALA A 13 -16.17 -8.18 33.16
N CYS A 14 -16.22 -6.87 33.39
CA CYS A 14 -15.07 -6.19 34.00
C CYS A 14 -15.01 -6.44 35.49
N GLY A 15 -14.75 -7.68 35.90
CA GLY A 15 -14.50 -8.05 37.28
C GLY A 15 -13.13 -7.53 37.71
N VAL A 16 -13.08 -6.34 38.32
CA VAL A 16 -12.03 -6.02 39.26
C VAL A 16 -12.36 -6.81 40.51
N SER A 17 -11.74 -7.97 40.63
CA SER A 17 -11.93 -8.87 41.80
C SER A 17 -11.47 -8.23 43.08
N GLN A 18 -12.30 -8.42 44.07
CA GLN A 18 -12.11 -8.33 45.52
C GLN A 18 -10.65 -8.42 45.98
N THR A 19 -10.29 -7.51 46.86
CA THR A 19 -9.11 -7.62 47.74
C THR A 19 -8.98 -9.01 48.34
N PRO A 20 -7.88 -9.73 48.11
CA PRO A 20 -7.59 -10.93 48.89
C PRO A 20 -6.97 -10.53 50.25
N ASN A 21 -7.55 -11.02 51.30
CA ASN A 21 -6.87 -11.11 52.58
C ASN A 21 -5.70 -12.12 52.50
N ASN A 22 -4.50 -11.63 52.85
CA ASN A 22 -3.35 -12.40 53.33
C ASN A 22 -2.92 -13.67 52.58
N ILE A 23 -2.03 -13.48 51.60
CA ILE A 23 -0.85 -14.37 51.41
C ILE A 23 0.27 -13.48 50.84
N LYS A 24 1.43 -13.44 51.52
CA LYS A 24 2.67 -12.86 51.03
C LYS A 24 3.27 -13.81 49.97
N ASP A 25 2.89 -13.65 48.74
CA ASP A 25 3.60 -14.19 47.58
C ASP A 25 3.98 -13.04 46.64
N LYS A 26 5.14 -13.15 46.02
CA LYS A 26 5.70 -12.16 45.11
C LYS A 26 4.60 -11.68 44.14
N GLU A 27 4.30 -10.37 44.16
CA GLU A 27 3.47 -9.74 43.15
C GLU A 27 4.17 -9.98 41.78
N GLU A 28 3.70 -10.96 41.04
CA GLU A 28 4.03 -11.07 39.62
C GLU A 28 3.38 -9.87 38.93
N GLU A 29 4.22 -9.04 38.34
CA GLU A 29 3.80 -7.84 37.61
C GLU A 29 2.95 -8.25 36.42
N LEU A 30 1.68 -7.84 36.35
CA LEU A 30 0.76 -8.18 35.26
C LEU A 30 1.35 -7.72 33.91
N PRO A 31 1.27 -8.55 32.86
CA PRO A 31 1.64 -8.12 31.51
C PRO A 31 0.71 -6.99 31.03
N LEU A 32 1.16 -6.20 30.04
CA LEU A 32 0.36 -5.11 29.46
C LEU A 32 -0.97 -5.63 28.88
N PHE A 33 -0.95 -6.79 28.25
CA PHE A 33 -2.09 -7.39 27.57
C PHE A 33 -2.23 -8.89 27.87
N PHE A 34 -3.41 -9.43 27.60
CA PHE A 34 -3.70 -10.86 27.66
C PHE A 34 -4.19 -11.36 26.30
N VAL A 35 -4.13 -12.68 26.12
CA VAL A 35 -4.64 -13.35 24.92
C VAL A 35 -5.78 -14.27 25.33
N LYS A 36 -6.97 -14.06 24.73
CA LYS A 36 -8.12 -14.93 24.87
C LYS A 36 -8.19 -15.87 23.67
N GLU A 37 -8.18 -17.17 23.91
CA GLU A 37 -8.37 -18.18 22.86
C GLU A 37 -9.84 -18.58 22.74
N PHE A 38 -10.32 -18.75 21.49
CA PHE A 38 -11.70 -19.17 21.20
C PHE A 38 -11.80 -20.64 20.80
N ASN A 39 -10.71 -21.25 20.35
CA ASN A 39 -10.66 -22.65 19.99
C ASN A 39 -9.31 -23.29 20.34
N GLU A 40 -9.35 -24.59 20.65
CA GLU A 40 -8.18 -25.45 20.66
C GLU A 40 -8.14 -26.20 19.32
N THR A 41 -7.12 -25.94 18.49
CA THR A 41 -6.96 -26.60 17.19
C THR A 41 -5.55 -27.13 17.04
N SER A 42 -5.43 -28.31 16.40
CA SER A 42 -4.14 -28.85 15.98
C SER A 42 -3.60 -28.19 14.70
N ASN A 43 -4.46 -27.49 13.96
CA ASN A 43 -4.02 -26.68 12.82
C ASN A 43 -3.49 -25.35 13.31
N VAL A 44 -2.17 -25.26 13.42
CA VAL A 44 -1.44 -24.06 13.90
C VAL A 44 -0.85 -23.24 12.76
N ASP A 45 -1.10 -23.62 11.51
CA ASP A 45 -0.50 -22.97 10.34
C ASP A 45 -1.06 -21.57 10.09
N ARG A 46 -2.29 -21.30 10.58
CA ARG A 46 -2.95 -20.00 10.46
C ARG A 46 -3.48 -19.51 11.81
N VAL A 47 -3.32 -18.21 12.06
CA VAL A 47 -3.85 -17.56 13.27
C VAL A 47 -4.70 -16.35 12.90
N ARG A 48 -5.94 -16.33 13.36
CA ARG A 48 -6.91 -15.24 13.17
C ARG A 48 -6.95 -14.41 14.44
N ILE A 49 -6.48 -13.18 14.35
CA ILE A 49 -6.25 -12.30 15.52
C ILE A 49 -7.26 -11.18 15.53
N LEU A 50 -8.06 -11.12 16.58
CA LEU A 50 -8.96 -10.03 16.90
C LEU A 50 -8.25 -9.08 17.89
N VAL A 51 -8.27 -7.77 17.64
CA VAL A 51 -7.64 -6.78 18.51
C VAL A 51 -8.71 -5.93 19.21
N HIS A 52 -8.56 -5.70 20.50
CA HIS A 52 -9.54 -5.01 21.36
C HIS A 52 -10.01 -3.65 20.83
N GLY A 53 -11.23 -3.25 21.16
CA GLY A 53 -11.77 -1.92 20.89
C GLY A 53 -11.24 -0.83 21.85
N ALA A 54 -11.85 0.36 21.80
CA ALA A 54 -11.39 1.55 22.54
C ALA A 54 -11.35 1.40 24.06
N LEU A 55 -12.07 0.44 24.63
CA LEU A 55 -12.06 0.15 26.08
C LEU A 55 -11.01 -0.90 26.49
N GLY A 56 -10.22 -1.41 25.56
CA GLY A 56 -9.21 -2.43 25.86
C GLY A 56 -9.78 -3.84 26.09
N THR A 57 -11.10 -4.03 25.96
CA THR A 57 -11.81 -5.29 26.24
C THR A 57 -12.06 -6.10 24.97
N VAL A 58 -12.27 -7.41 25.11
CA VAL A 58 -12.52 -8.34 24.00
C VAL A 58 -13.90 -9.01 24.06
N GLU A 59 -14.77 -8.59 24.98
CA GLU A 59 -16.10 -9.18 25.18
C GLU A 59 -17.01 -8.98 23.96
N ASN A 60 -16.91 -7.85 23.28
CA ASN A 60 -17.65 -7.55 22.05
C ASN A 60 -17.31 -8.49 20.90
N TYR A 61 -16.16 -9.18 20.96
CA TYR A 61 -15.79 -10.20 19.98
C TYR A 61 -16.32 -11.60 20.29
N SER A 62 -17.07 -11.80 21.38
CA SER A 62 -17.48 -13.14 21.79
C SER A 62 -18.26 -13.87 20.69
N ASP A 63 -19.22 -13.22 20.06
CA ASP A 63 -20.03 -13.85 19.01
C ASP A 63 -19.21 -14.07 17.72
N LEU A 64 -18.44 -13.08 17.30
CA LEU A 64 -17.58 -13.21 16.11
C LEU A 64 -16.46 -14.24 16.33
N GLY A 65 -15.76 -14.22 17.47
CA GLY A 65 -14.72 -15.18 17.79
C GLY A 65 -15.26 -16.64 17.83
N ASN A 66 -16.46 -16.85 18.39
CA ASN A 66 -17.13 -18.14 18.38
C ASN A 66 -17.55 -18.56 16.97
N ALA A 67 -18.05 -17.64 16.14
CA ALA A 67 -18.41 -17.93 14.75
C ALA A 67 -17.18 -18.30 13.91
N LEU A 68 -16.06 -17.57 14.09
CA LEU A 68 -14.80 -17.88 13.43
C LEU A 68 -14.23 -19.24 13.86
N SER A 69 -14.32 -19.57 15.16
CA SER A 69 -13.82 -20.86 15.68
C SER A 69 -14.56 -22.06 15.13
N LYS A 70 -15.88 -21.94 14.91
CA LYS A 70 -16.71 -22.99 14.29
C LYS A 70 -16.28 -23.35 12.88
N GLN A 71 -15.60 -22.47 12.16
CA GLN A 71 -15.12 -22.69 10.79
C GLN A 71 -13.93 -23.66 10.74
N ASN A 72 -13.27 -23.90 11.86
CA ASN A 72 -12.08 -24.75 11.97
C ASN A 72 -10.91 -24.37 11.02
N ILE A 73 -10.78 -23.07 10.73
CA ILE A 73 -9.74 -22.52 9.87
C ILE A 73 -8.68 -21.85 10.76
N GLY A 74 -7.76 -22.66 11.31
CA GLY A 74 -6.68 -22.18 12.15
C GLY A 74 -7.12 -21.78 13.56
N ARG A 75 -6.18 -21.18 14.31
CA ARG A 75 -6.37 -20.70 15.68
C ARG A 75 -7.10 -19.35 15.66
N VAL A 76 -8.02 -19.13 16.58
CA VAL A 76 -8.74 -17.86 16.76
C VAL A 76 -8.43 -17.29 18.13
N VAL A 77 -7.83 -16.10 18.16
CA VAL A 77 -7.43 -15.43 19.42
C VAL A 77 -7.87 -13.97 19.42
N ALA A 78 -8.03 -13.39 20.63
CA ALA A 78 -8.23 -11.96 20.78
C ALA A 78 -7.22 -11.38 21.77
N PHE A 79 -6.66 -10.22 21.46
CA PHE A 79 -5.77 -9.46 22.32
C PHE A 79 -6.55 -8.40 23.09
N GLY A 80 -6.45 -8.40 24.41
CA GLY A 80 -7.11 -7.45 25.32
C GLY A 80 -6.13 -6.88 26.33
N ILE A 81 -6.41 -5.71 26.90
CA ILE A 81 -5.56 -5.05 27.89
C ILE A 81 -5.73 -5.72 29.25
N ALA A 82 -4.62 -6.18 29.84
CA ALA A 82 -4.57 -6.79 31.16
C ALA A 82 -4.26 -5.77 32.27
N ASP A 83 -3.33 -4.84 32.00
CA ASP A 83 -2.91 -3.80 32.96
C ASP A 83 -3.26 -2.41 32.45
N TYR A 84 -4.38 -1.88 32.89
CA TYR A 84 -4.82 -0.53 32.53
C TYR A 84 -3.93 0.57 33.08
N THR A 85 -3.17 0.32 34.15
CA THR A 85 -2.23 1.28 34.73
C THR A 85 -1.06 1.48 33.74
N LYS A 86 -0.48 0.38 33.26
CA LYS A 86 0.54 0.41 32.22
C LYS A 86 0.01 1.04 30.92
N TYR A 87 -1.21 0.68 30.51
CA TYR A 87 -1.85 1.28 29.35
C TYR A 87 -1.96 2.80 29.47
N MET A 88 -2.40 3.32 30.61
CA MET A 88 -2.53 4.75 30.85
C MET A 88 -1.20 5.50 30.91
N GLN A 89 -0.09 4.82 31.21
CA GLN A 89 1.26 5.40 31.22
C GLN A 89 1.89 5.55 29.83
N ILE A 90 1.43 4.83 28.80
CA ILE A 90 1.93 4.98 27.44
C ILE A 90 1.62 6.40 26.95
N ASP A 91 2.55 7.05 26.29
CA ASP A 91 2.30 8.35 25.64
C ASP A 91 1.21 8.19 24.57
N THR A 92 0.23 9.09 24.53
CA THR A 92 -0.93 8.98 23.64
C THR A 92 -0.54 8.98 22.17
N LYS A 93 0.49 9.76 21.79
CA LYS A 93 0.97 9.81 20.40
C LYS A 93 1.60 8.50 19.93
N ASN A 94 2.17 7.75 20.87
CA ASN A 94 2.83 6.48 20.60
C ASN A 94 1.94 5.27 20.98
N LEU A 95 0.68 5.49 21.33
CA LEU A 95 -0.18 4.41 21.82
C LEU A 95 -0.37 3.30 20.79
N LEU A 96 -0.74 3.66 19.57
CA LEU A 96 -0.99 2.70 18.49
C LEU A 96 0.26 1.87 18.17
N SER A 97 1.38 2.54 17.93
CA SER A 97 2.66 1.88 17.60
C SER A 97 3.21 1.04 18.76
N THR A 98 3.05 1.50 19.99
CA THR A 98 3.50 0.73 21.19
C THR A 98 2.68 -0.55 21.35
N LEU A 99 1.34 -0.47 21.24
CA LEU A 99 0.48 -1.66 21.31
C LEU A 99 0.79 -2.63 20.16
N ALA A 100 0.87 -2.13 18.92
CA ALA A 100 1.22 -2.93 17.77
C ALA A 100 2.55 -3.66 17.95
N SER A 101 3.59 -2.95 18.38
CA SER A 101 4.92 -3.52 18.65
C SER A 101 4.89 -4.66 19.69
N GLN A 102 4.13 -4.48 20.78
CA GLN A 102 4.01 -5.52 21.83
C GLN A 102 3.26 -6.76 21.30
N TYR A 103 2.20 -6.56 20.50
CA TYR A 103 1.45 -7.67 19.90
C TYR A 103 2.27 -8.41 18.84
N VAL A 104 2.98 -7.69 17.98
CA VAL A 104 3.87 -8.27 16.97
C VAL A 104 5.01 -9.05 17.60
N LYS A 105 5.62 -8.53 18.68
CA LYS A 105 6.64 -9.25 19.45
C LYS A 105 6.08 -10.58 19.98
N TYR A 106 4.87 -10.58 20.54
CA TYR A 106 4.23 -11.82 21.03
C TYR A 106 3.98 -12.80 19.90
N ILE A 107 3.48 -12.35 18.74
CA ILE A 107 3.26 -13.18 17.54
C ILE A 107 4.56 -13.85 17.13
N TYR A 108 5.65 -13.08 17.06
CA TYR A 108 6.98 -13.56 16.70
C TYR A 108 7.51 -14.60 17.70
N GLU A 109 7.39 -14.34 18.99
CA GLU A 109 7.82 -15.27 20.07
C GLU A 109 7.03 -16.58 20.05
N LYS A 110 5.76 -16.56 19.60
CA LYS A 110 4.93 -17.75 19.40
C LYS A 110 5.23 -18.51 18.09
N GLY A 111 6.03 -17.94 17.21
CA GLY A 111 6.35 -18.53 15.91
C GLY A 111 5.15 -18.62 14.96
N TRP A 112 4.13 -17.77 15.14
CA TRP A 112 2.96 -17.70 14.26
C TRP A 112 3.34 -17.11 12.90
N LYS A 113 2.87 -17.72 11.80
CA LYS A 113 3.36 -17.36 10.46
C LYS A 113 2.30 -16.83 9.50
N ASN A 114 1.12 -17.42 9.46
CA ASN A 114 0.06 -17.02 8.54
C ASN A 114 -1.03 -16.31 9.35
N ILE A 115 -1.09 -15.00 9.25
CA ILE A 115 -1.88 -14.16 10.14
C ILE A 115 -3.03 -13.50 9.39
N GLN A 116 -4.27 -13.69 9.85
CA GLN A 116 -5.38 -12.81 9.52
C GLN A 116 -5.58 -11.83 10.68
N LEU A 117 -5.47 -10.52 10.39
CA LEU A 117 -5.70 -9.45 11.36
C LEU A 117 -7.12 -8.90 11.21
N ILE A 118 -7.85 -8.81 12.32
CA ILE A 118 -9.25 -8.36 12.35
C ILE A 118 -9.36 -7.25 13.39
N GLY A 119 -9.66 -6.04 12.96
CA GLY A 119 -9.84 -4.88 13.82
C GLY A 119 -11.24 -4.28 13.67
N TYR A 120 -11.88 -3.99 14.79
CA TYR A 120 -13.18 -3.33 14.85
C TYR A 120 -13.06 -1.97 15.51
N SER A 121 -13.63 -0.93 14.87
CA SER A 121 -13.62 0.43 15.39
C SER A 121 -12.18 0.93 15.64
N PHE A 122 -11.83 1.28 16.86
CA PHE A 122 -10.51 1.76 17.29
C PHE A 122 -9.34 0.87 16.81
N SER A 123 -9.52 -0.44 16.86
CA SER A 123 -8.43 -1.36 16.51
C SER A 123 -8.08 -1.43 15.04
N GLY A 124 -8.88 -0.83 14.14
CA GLY A 124 -8.52 -0.70 12.74
C GLY A 124 -7.13 -0.08 12.56
N SER A 125 -6.83 1.01 13.26
CA SER A 125 -5.52 1.66 13.22
C SER A 125 -4.40 0.83 13.86
N ILE A 126 -4.69 0.06 14.91
CA ILE A 126 -3.68 -0.83 15.54
C ILE A 126 -3.29 -1.96 14.59
N ILE A 127 -4.26 -2.61 13.94
CA ILE A 127 -3.96 -3.74 13.04
C ILE A 127 -3.20 -3.31 11.79
N ILE A 128 -3.38 -2.10 11.32
CA ILE A 128 -2.56 -1.53 10.22
C ILE A 128 -1.10 -1.41 10.66
N GLU A 129 -0.82 -0.86 11.84
CA GLU A 129 0.53 -0.81 12.39
C GLU A 129 1.12 -2.21 12.64
N MET A 130 0.30 -3.15 13.14
CA MET A 130 0.72 -4.55 13.29
C MET A 130 1.08 -5.19 11.95
N ALA A 131 0.22 -5.02 10.93
CA ALA A 131 0.44 -5.58 9.60
C ALA A 131 1.76 -5.06 9.01
N ARG A 132 2.01 -3.75 9.11
CA ARG A 132 3.26 -3.13 8.67
C ARG A 132 4.48 -3.75 9.38
N MET A 133 4.44 -3.85 10.72
CA MET A 133 5.55 -4.41 11.50
C MET A 133 5.76 -5.92 11.26
N LEU A 134 4.69 -6.69 11.01
CA LEU A 134 4.78 -8.12 10.69
C LEU A 134 5.44 -8.33 9.32
N MET A 135 5.11 -7.51 8.34
CA MET A 135 5.78 -7.53 7.03
C MET A 135 7.28 -7.24 7.16
N GLU A 136 7.69 -6.29 8.00
CA GLU A 136 9.10 -6.00 8.29
C GLU A 136 9.85 -7.22 8.84
N GLN A 137 9.16 -8.12 9.54
CA GLN A 137 9.71 -9.33 10.15
C GLN A 137 9.54 -10.59 9.29
N ASN A 138 9.09 -10.47 8.03
CA ASN A 138 8.78 -11.57 7.11
C ASN A 138 7.74 -12.58 7.67
N VAL A 139 6.79 -12.10 8.45
CA VAL A 139 5.62 -12.88 8.86
C VAL A 139 4.53 -12.66 7.81
N ASN A 140 3.97 -13.76 7.30
CA ASN A 140 2.90 -13.67 6.30
C ASN A 140 1.60 -13.13 6.94
N VAL A 141 1.08 -12.04 6.41
CA VAL A 141 -0.24 -11.50 6.76
C VAL A 141 -1.20 -11.88 5.62
N ASP A 142 -1.98 -12.95 5.83
CA ASP A 142 -2.90 -13.48 4.82
C ASP A 142 -3.99 -12.47 4.43
N ASN A 143 -4.47 -11.71 5.41
CA ASN A 143 -5.53 -10.72 5.18
C ASN A 143 -5.62 -9.74 6.34
N VAL A 144 -5.93 -8.48 6.05
CA VAL A 144 -6.21 -7.43 7.04
C VAL A 144 -7.64 -6.95 6.85
N VAL A 145 -8.46 -7.06 7.89
CA VAL A 145 -9.87 -6.68 7.86
C VAL A 145 -10.16 -5.59 8.87
N ILE A 146 -10.62 -4.45 8.38
CA ILE A 146 -11.11 -3.35 9.22
C ILE A 146 -12.64 -3.36 9.19
N ILE A 147 -13.25 -3.47 10.35
CA ILE A 147 -14.70 -3.42 10.52
C ILE A 147 -15.05 -2.10 11.19
N GLU A 148 -15.71 -1.20 10.46
CA GLU A 148 -16.19 0.09 11.00
C GLU A 148 -15.10 0.89 11.74
N GLY A 149 -13.88 0.89 11.23
CA GLY A 149 -12.74 1.60 11.82
C GLY A 149 -12.30 2.80 11.00
N GLY A 150 -11.71 3.81 11.65
CA GLY A 150 -11.14 4.98 11.00
C GLY A 150 -10.29 5.81 11.94
N SER A 151 -9.36 6.58 11.39
CA SER A 151 -8.63 7.62 12.12
C SER A 151 -9.37 8.96 12.00
N ILE A 152 -9.27 9.78 13.04
CA ILE A 152 -9.97 11.07 13.14
C ILE A 152 -8.93 12.19 13.09
N PRO A 153 -8.66 12.80 11.93
CA PRO A 153 -7.58 13.78 11.77
C PRO A 153 -7.90 15.16 12.38
N ILE A 154 -8.85 15.22 13.30
CA ILE A 154 -9.33 16.46 13.89
C ILE A 154 -8.97 16.50 15.35
N ASN A 155 -8.35 17.58 15.79
CA ASN A 155 -7.99 17.77 17.18
C ASN A 155 -9.21 18.19 18.02
N ILE A 156 -9.94 17.20 18.58
CA ILE A 156 -11.05 17.43 19.51
C ILE A 156 -10.50 17.70 20.89
N LYS A 157 -10.44 18.98 21.27
CA LYS A 157 -9.97 19.46 22.58
C LYS A 157 -11.06 19.53 23.63
N SER A 158 -12.31 19.63 23.22
CA SER A 158 -13.47 19.64 24.14
C SER A 158 -13.65 18.25 24.75
N SER A 159 -13.46 18.13 26.06
CA SER A 159 -13.70 16.85 26.76
C SER A 159 -15.17 16.46 26.71
N ILE A 160 -16.08 17.43 26.64
CA ILE A 160 -17.53 17.16 26.59
C ILE A 160 -17.94 16.47 25.30
N ILE A 161 -17.34 16.82 24.15
CA ILE A 161 -17.60 16.09 22.89
C ILE A 161 -17.21 14.63 23.04
N ILE A 162 -16.04 14.34 23.64
CA ILE A 162 -15.57 12.96 23.85
C ILE A 162 -16.46 12.27 24.91
N GLU A 163 -16.92 12.98 25.94
CA GLU A 163 -17.89 12.47 26.92
C GLU A 163 -19.19 12.05 26.23
N LEU A 164 -19.75 12.89 25.35
CA LEU A 164 -20.97 12.59 24.62
C LEU A 164 -20.81 11.35 23.72
N LEU A 165 -19.71 11.23 23.01
CA LEU A 165 -19.39 10.04 22.20
C LEU A 165 -19.29 8.78 23.07
N PHE A 166 -18.62 8.88 24.22
CA PHE A 166 -18.52 7.78 25.17
C PHE A 166 -19.89 7.38 25.72
N LEU A 167 -20.70 8.36 26.15
CA LEU A 167 -22.03 8.09 26.70
C LEU A 167 -22.97 7.45 25.68
N ASP A 168 -22.89 7.87 24.41
CA ASP A 168 -23.62 7.21 23.32
C ASP A 168 -23.16 5.76 23.14
N SER A 169 -21.86 5.50 23.16
CA SER A 169 -21.30 4.14 23.09
C SER A 169 -21.74 3.26 24.28
N MET A 170 -22.01 3.87 25.44
CA MET A 170 -22.52 3.20 26.64
C MET A 170 -24.04 3.01 26.64
N GLY A 171 -24.75 3.52 25.62
CA GLY A 171 -26.21 3.45 25.54
C GLY A 171 -26.92 4.38 26.52
N ILE A 172 -26.24 5.39 27.04
CA ILE A 172 -26.84 6.45 27.87
C ILE A 172 -27.48 7.46 26.95
N SER A 173 -28.80 7.41 26.82
CA SER A 173 -29.57 8.09 25.78
C SER A 173 -29.83 9.59 26.07
N GLU A 174 -30.21 10.30 25.01
CA GLU A 174 -30.60 11.70 24.99
C GLU A 174 -31.69 12.05 26.05
N THR A 175 -32.64 11.14 26.29
CA THR A 175 -33.71 11.34 27.29
C THR A 175 -33.18 11.50 28.70
N VAL A 176 -32.00 10.93 28.99
CA VAL A 176 -31.34 11.00 30.29
C VAL A 176 -30.63 12.33 30.50
N LEU A 177 -30.02 12.86 29.45
CA LEU A 177 -29.20 14.07 29.50
C LEU A 177 -30.05 15.34 29.25
N GLY A 178 -31.23 15.20 28.67
CA GLY A 178 -32.11 16.31 28.29
C GLY A 178 -31.53 17.19 27.17
N ILE A 179 -30.63 16.60 26.36
CA ILE A 179 -29.99 17.25 25.21
C ILE A 179 -30.05 16.32 24.00
N SER A 180 -30.05 16.89 22.80
CA SER A 180 -29.91 16.11 21.58
C SER A 180 -28.44 15.76 21.34
N GLN A 181 -27.98 14.71 22.01
CA GLN A 181 -26.61 14.24 21.93
C GLN A 181 -26.17 13.97 20.49
N VAL A 182 -27.00 13.24 19.74
CA VAL A 182 -26.75 12.94 18.31
C VAL A 182 -26.77 14.24 17.48
N GLY A 183 -27.75 15.13 17.76
CA GLY A 183 -27.85 16.42 17.06
C GLY A 183 -26.63 17.32 17.28
N ILE A 184 -26.10 17.36 18.51
CA ILE A 184 -24.89 18.12 18.85
C ILE A 184 -23.67 17.55 18.12
N LEU A 185 -23.47 16.24 18.19
CA LEU A 185 -22.32 15.59 17.53
C LEU A 185 -22.39 15.77 16.01
N LYS A 186 -23.59 15.64 15.42
CA LYS A 186 -23.81 15.89 13.99
C LYS A 186 -23.46 17.33 13.61
N ALA A 187 -23.95 18.32 14.35
CA ALA A 187 -23.64 19.73 14.11
C ALA A 187 -22.12 20.02 14.20
N VAL A 188 -21.43 19.39 15.16
CA VAL A 188 -19.97 19.51 15.28
C VAL A 188 -19.26 18.94 14.04
N PHE A 189 -19.64 17.74 13.60
CA PHE A 189 -18.99 17.08 12.47
C PHE A 189 -19.29 17.79 11.14
N GLU A 190 -20.52 18.26 10.94
CA GLU A 190 -20.88 19.10 9.78
C GLU A 190 -20.08 20.40 9.76
N ALA A 191 -19.96 21.10 10.89
CA ALA A 191 -19.19 22.33 10.97
C ALA A 191 -17.69 22.12 10.71
N VAL A 192 -17.12 21.03 11.22
CA VAL A 192 -15.73 20.66 10.93
C VAL A 192 -15.53 20.47 9.42
N LYS A 193 -16.43 19.76 8.76
CA LYS A 193 -16.37 19.50 7.32
C LYS A 193 -16.52 20.79 6.51
N GLU A 194 -17.57 21.56 6.77
CA GLU A 194 -17.92 22.74 5.98
C GLU A 194 -16.93 23.90 6.16
N GLN A 195 -16.42 24.08 7.38
CA GLN A 195 -15.56 25.21 7.74
C GLN A 195 -14.06 24.85 7.77
N GLY A 196 -13.71 23.57 7.58
CA GLY A 196 -12.32 23.11 7.62
C GLY A 196 -11.64 23.35 8.98
N LEU A 197 -12.38 23.17 10.08
CA LEU A 197 -11.88 23.47 11.43
C LEU A 197 -10.75 22.53 11.83
N PRO A 198 -9.56 23.03 12.15
CA PRO A 198 -8.41 22.19 12.54
C PRO A 198 -8.52 21.63 13.96
N SER A 199 -9.34 22.24 14.80
CA SER A 199 -9.61 21.79 16.17
C SER A 199 -10.95 22.29 16.69
N VAL A 200 -11.54 21.55 17.64
CA VAL A 200 -12.80 21.91 18.31
C VAL A 200 -12.58 21.92 19.82
N ASP A 201 -12.60 23.11 20.41
CA ASP A 201 -12.64 23.34 21.86
C ASP A 201 -14.07 23.71 22.33
N ASP A 202 -14.23 23.96 23.64
CA ASP A 202 -15.54 24.30 24.20
C ASP A 202 -16.12 25.59 23.65
N ASN A 203 -15.30 26.59 23.30
CA ASN A 203 -15.77 27.84 22.70
C ASN A 203 -16.24 27.60 21.27
N THR A 204 -15.48 26.84 20.51
CA THR A 204 -15.84 26.43 19.15
C THR A 204 -17.13 25.62 19.17
N LEU A 205 -17.30 24.65 20.09
CA LEU A 205 -18.52 23.90 20.29
C LEU A 205 -19.72 24.83 20.50
N LEU A 206 -19.62 25.79 21.43
CA LEU A 206 -20.72 26.73 21.71
C LEU A 206 -21.03 27.68 20.52
N SER A 207 -20.06 27.97 19.68
CA SER A 207 -20.25 28.79 18.47
C SER A 207 -21.00 28.04 17.35
N ILE A 208 -20.79 26.72 17.28
CA ILE A 208 -21.43 25.84 16.28
C ILE A 208 -22.92 25.65 16.58
N LEU A 209 -23.29 25.55 17.84
CA LEU A 209 -24.67 25.23 18.24
C LEU A 209 -25.63 26.39 17.93
N GLN A 210 -26.59 26.08 17.06
CA GLN A 210 -27.65 27.03 16.66
C GLN A 210 -28.91 26.89 17.53
N ASN A 211 -29.13 25.73 18.15
CA ASN A 211 -30.27 25.47 19.02
C ASN A 211 -30.01 26.08 20.41
N ASP A 212 -30.78 27.04 20.84
CA ASP A 212 -30.61 27.73 22.12
C ASP A 212 -30.72 26.79 23.33
N ILE A 213 -31.58 25.78 23.28
CA ILE A 213 -31.78 24.81 24.39
C ILE A 213 -30.50 23.95 24.55
N ASP A 214 -29.98 23.42 23.47
CA ASP A 214 -28.75 22.60 23.51
C ASP A 214 -27.56 23.47 23.92
N LYS A 215 -27.51 24.72 23.44
CA LYS A 215 -26.45 25.67 23.81
C LYS A 215 -26.47 26.02 25.27
N GLU A 216 -27.64 26.34 25.85
CA GLU A 216 -27.79 26.62 27.29
C GLU A 216 -27.39 25.42 28.15
N LYS A 217 -27.79 24.21 27.74
CA LYS A 217 -27.41 22.97 28.42
C LYS A 217 -25.91 22.68 28.32
N MET A 218 -25.30 22.93 27.18
CA MET A 218 -23.85 22.79 27.01
C MET A 218 -23.10 23.79 27.90
N VAL A 219 -23.56 25.05 27.99
CA VAL A 219 -22.99 26.04 28.91
C VAL A 219 -23.10 25.55 30.37
N GLU A 220 -24.25 24.95 30.73
CA GLU A 220 -24.44 24.38 32.06
C GLU A 220 -23.45 23.23 32.34
N LEU A 221 -23.30 22.28 31.39
CA LEU A 221 -22.36 21.15 31.51
C LEU A 221 -20.90 21.61 31.54
N ILE A 222 -20.51 22.60 30.74
CA ILE A 222 -19.16 23.16 30.74
C ILE A 222 -18.84 23.82 32.11
N LYS A 223 -19.81 24.52 32.70
CA LYS A 223 -19.64 25.15 34.02
C LYS A 223 -19.56 24.15 35.15
N ARG A 224 -20.14 22.96 35.01
CA ARG A 224 -19.99 21.88 35.98
C ARG A 224 -18.59 21.31 35.91
N GLY A 225 -17.94 21.11 37.04
CA GLY A 225 -16.66 20.40 37.09
C GLY A 225 -16.79 18.96 36.56
N GLU A 226 -15.71 18.44 35.98
CA GLU A 226 -15.70 17.07 35.45
C GLU A 226 -16.22 16.03 36.45
N SER A 227 -15.80 16.11 37.73
CA SER A 227 -16.23 15.17 38.76
C SER A 227 -17.75 15.18 39.01
N GLU A 228 -18.38 16.39 38.99
CA GLU A 228 -19.83 16.52 39.16
C GLU A 228 -20.59 15.93 37.95
N ARG A 229 -20.05 16.09 36.73
CA ARG A 229 -20.65 15.49 35.53
C ARG A 229 -20.64 13.96 35.64
N TRP A 230 -19.49 13.36 36.08
CA TRP A 230 -19.40 11.90 36.22
C TRP A 230 -20.26 11.35 37.33
N GLU A 231 -20.44 12.05 38.43
CA GLU A 231 -21.40 11.68 39.50
C GLU A 231 -22.85 11.71 38.95
N MET A 232 -23.18 12.66 38.09
CA MET A 232 -24.47 12.75 37.41
C MET A 232 -24.66 11.58 36.45
N TYR A 233 -23.71 11.32 35.55
CA TYR A 233 -23.79 10.26 34.55
C TYR A 233 -23.85 8.85 35.20
N GLN A 234 -23.12 8.62 36.26
CA GLN A 234 -23.09 7.33 36.99
C GLN A 234 -24.49 6.91 37.48
N LYS A 235 -25.35 7.87 37.81
CA LYS A 235 -26.73 7.58 38.28
C LYS A 235 -27.61 6.92 37.23
N PHE A 236 -27.22 7.04 35.96
CA PHE A 236 -27.97 6.53 34.82
C PHE A 236 -27.34 5.27 34.22
N SER A 237 -26.31 4.75 34.84
CA SER A 237 -25.62 3.53 34.39
C SER A 237 -25.88 2.37 35.37
N ASP A 238 -26.24 1.24 34.81
CA ASP A 238 -26.32 -0.04 35.52
C ASP A 238 -24.93 -0.67 35.76
N SER A 239 -23.86 -0.04 35.26
CA SER A 239 -22.50 -0.52 35.39
C SER A 239 -22.03 -0.47 36.87
N LYS A 240 -21.49 -1.58 37.33
CA LYS A 240 -20.81 -1.66 38.65
C LYS A 240 -19.45 -0.95 38.64
N ASN A 241 -18.89 -0.67 37.48
CA ASN A 241 -17.64 0.02 37.29
C ASN A 241 -17.84 1.54 37.26
N SER A 242 -16.84 2.29 37.70
CA SER A 242 -16.85 3.73 37.58
C SER A 242 -16.85 4.14 36.08
N LEU A 243 -17.89 4.80 35.63
CA LEU A 243 -17.95 5.38 34.26
C LEU A 243 -16.76 6.29 34.02
N LYS A 244 -16.33 7.07 35.00
CA LYS A 244 -15.17 7.97 34.88
C LYS A 244 -13.89 7.19 34.60
N ALA A 245 -13.68 6.02 35.21
CA ALA A 245 -12.49 5.18 34.94
C ALA A 245 -12.52 4.62 33.50
N LEU A 246 -13.67 4.12 33.08
CA LEU A 246 -13.85 3.63 31.70
C LEU A 246 -13.69 4.76 30.67
N PHE A 247 -14.19 5.94 30.97
CA PHE A 247 -14.00 7.12 30.13
C PHE A 247 -12.51 7.49 29.98
N GLY A 248 -11.73 7.42 31.05
CA GLY A 248 -10.29 7.69 30.98
C GLY A 248 -9.59 6.83 29.91
N ILE A 249 -9.94 5.53 29.87
CA ILE A 249 -9.42 4.58 28.88
C ILE A 249 -9.93 4.93 27.48
N TYR A 250 -11.24 5.14 27.33
CA TYR A 250 -11.87 5.50 26.08
C TYR A 250 -11.29 6.80 25.50
N ARG A 251 -11.17 7.84 26.34
CA ARG A 251 -10.60 9.13 25.97
C ARG A 251 -9.19 8.99 25.41
N LYS A 252 -8.33 8.23 26.11
CA LYS A 252 -6.96 7.97 25.67
C LYS A 252 -6.91 7.26 24.31
N SER A 253 -7.76 6.25 24.11
CA SER A 253 -7.89 5.55 22.84
C SER A 253 -8.39 6.50 21.73
N PHE A 254 -9.39 7.32 22.02
CA PHE A 254 -9.95 8.28 21.09
C PHE A 254 -8.93 9.37 20.70
N GLU A 255 -8.19 9.90 21.67
CA GLU A 255 -7.13 10.87 21.40
C GLU A 255 -6.00 10.26 20.54
N ALA A 256 -5.70 8.97 20.69
CA ALA A 256 -4.72 8.27 19.85
C ALA A 256 -5.16 8.14 18.39
N LEU A 257 -6.47 8.04 18.11
CA LEU A 257 -7.01 8.03 16.74
C LEU A 257 -6.81 9.36 15.99
N GLN A 258 -6.48 10.44 16.69
CA GLN A 258 -6.14 11.72 16.08
C GLN A 258 -4.71 11.71 15.49
N THR A 259 -3.92 10.68 15.78
CA THR A 259 -2.63 10.41 15.14
C THR A 259 -2.85 9.47 13.95
N LEU A 260 -2.34 9.84 12.79
CA LEU A 260 -2.41 8.98 11.62
C LEU A 260 -1.48 7.77 11.81
N PRO A 261 -1.96 6.55 11.50
CA PRO A 261 -1.05 5.43 11.34
C PRO A 261 -0.12 5.67 10.14
N ASP A 262 1.04 5.05 10.17
CA ASP A 262 1.95 5.07 9.03
C ASP A 262 1.32 4.38 7.81
N ILE A 263 1.78 4.76 6.63
CA ILE A 263 1.28 4.23 5.35
C ILE A 263 1.44 2.70 5.30
N TYR A 264 0.38 2.00 4.92
CA TYR A 264 0.35 0.54 4.74
C TYR A 264 0.09 0.17 3.28
N PHE A 265 0.76 -0.88 2.79
CA PHE A 265 0.82 -1.26 1.37
C PHE A 265 0.12 -2.55 1.03
N GLY A 266 -0.21 -3.34 2.01
CA GLY A 266 -0.97 -4.56 1.79
C GLY A 266 -2.44 -4.26 1.49
N ASP A 267 -3.10 -5.26 0.89
CA ASP A 267 -4.53 -5.19 0.64
C ASP A 267 -5.32 -5.23 1.94
N VAL A 268 -6.43 -4.50 1.97
CA VAL A 268 -7.30 -4.40 3.13
C VAL A 268 -8.75 -4.65 2.70
N THR A 269 -9.46 -5.47 3.46
CA THR A 269 -10.92 -5.57 3.36
C THR A 269 -11.54 -4.59 4.37
N TYR A 270 -12.25 -3.59 3.88
CA TYR A 270 -12.97 -2.62 4.70
C TYR A 270 -14.46 -2.96 4.74
N CYS A 271 -14.94 -3.33 5.93
CA CYS A 271 -16.34 -3.66 6.16
C CYS A 271 -17.09 -2.46 6.73
N SER A 272 -18.02 -1.89 5.96
CA SER A 272 -18.91 -0.82 6.40
C SER A 272 -20.33 -1.33 6.64
N VAL A 273 -21.05 -0.72 7.61
CA VAL A 273 -22.41 -1.13 7.94
C VAL A 273 -23.43 -0.50 7.01
N LYS A 274 -24.55 -1.21 6.81
CA LYS A 274 -25.67 -0.73 6.01
C LYS A 274 -26.55 0.29 6.75
N GLU A 275 -26.64 0.15 8.07
CA GLU A 275 -27.50 0.96 8.92
C GLU A 275 -26.65 2.01 9.65
N ARG A 276 -26.77 3.26 9.27
CA ARG A 276 -26.11 4.38 9.93
C ARG A 276 -27.07 4.98 10.95
N GLU A 277 -26.70 4.94 12.21
CA GLU A 277 -27.52 5.45 13.31
C GLU A 277 -26.67 6.25 14.30
N GLY A 278 -27.29 7.27 14.90
CA GLY A 278 -26.69 8.03 15.97
C GLY A 278 -25.54 8.94 15.51
N ALA A 279 -24.57 9.13 16.39
CA ALA A 279 -23.40 9.97 16.12
C ALA A 279 -22.56 9.49 14.92
N TYR A 280 -22.64 8.20 14.60
CA TYR A 280 -21.89 7.61 13.49
C TYR A 280 -22.46 7.88 12.10
N GLU A 281 -23.65 8.49 11.98
CA GLU A 281 -24.23 8.89 10.69
C GLU A 281 -23.33 9.90 9.94
N SER A 282 -22.74 10.84 10.67
CA SER A 282 -21.85 11.87 10.12
C SER A 282 -20.36 11.59 10.34
N PHE A 283 -20.01 10.47 10.99
CA PHE A 283 -18.64 10.16 11.38
C PHE A 283 -17.74 9.86 10.17
N ASP A 284 -18.25 9.19 9.14
CA ASP A 284 -17.52 8.88 7.93
C ASP A 284 -17.06 10.11 7.16
N GLU A 285 -17.73 11.24 7.36
CA GLU A 285 -17.39 12.47 6.66
C GLU A 285 -16.17 13.18 7.22
N ILE A 286 -15.78 12.83 8.46
CA ILE A 286 -14.64 13.41 9.18
C ILE A 286 -13.52 12.44 9.43
N THR A 287 -13.73 11.14 9.17
CA THR A 287 -12.66 10.15 9.21
C THR A 287 -11.79 10.27 7.96
N ILE A 288 -10.51 9.93 8.12
CA ILE A 288 -9.65 9.77 6.96
C ILE A 288 -10.23 8.68 6.08
N LYS A 289 -10.29 8.96 4.81
CA LYS A 289 -10.49 7.91 3.82
C LYS A 289 -9.28 7.00 3.87
N TRP A 290 -9.50 5.72 4.09
CA TRP A 290 -8.41 4.74 4.11
C TRP A 290 -7.56 4.80 2.85
N GLU A 291 -8.12 5.23 1.72
CA GLU A 291 -7.44 5.49 0.44
C GLU A 291 -6.28 6.49 0.55
N ASP A 292 -6.28 7.36 1.57
CA ASP A 292 -5.20 8.34 1.78
C ASP A 292 -3.95 7.74 2.47
N ILE A 293 -4.10 6.60 3.17
CA ILE A 293 -3.03 5.94 3.94
C ILE A 293 -2.81 4.47 3.58
N LEU A 294 -3.74 3.85 2.83
CA LEU A 294 -3.61 2.50 2.32
C LEU A 294 -3.27 2.57 0.84
N LEU A 295 -2.09 2.10 0.46
CA LEU A 295 -1.64 2.09 -0.93
C LEU A 295 -1.84 0.72 -1.62
N GLY A 296 -2.29 -0.30 -0.88
CA GLY A 296 -2.82 -1.55 -1.42
C GLY A 296 -4.26 -1.39 -1.92
N ASN A 297 -4.85 -2.49 -2.40
CA ASN A 297 -6.27 -2.50 -2.76
C ASN A 297 -7.15 -2.43 -1.52
N ILE A 298 -8.18 -1.59 -1.57
CA ILE A 298 -9.21 -1.56 -0.56
C ILE A 298 -10.45 -2.24 -1.13
N LYS A 299 -10.71 -3.46 -0.67
CA LYS A 299 -11.96 -4.15 -0.97
C LYS A 299 -13.03 -3.66 0.00
N GLN A 300 -14.05 -2.98 -0.52
CA GLN A 300 -15.17 -2.52 0.30
C GLN A 300 -16.28 -3.57 0.35
N GLU A 301 -16.70 -3.94 1.56
CA GLU A 301 -17.77 -4.89 1.81
C GLU A 301 -18.86 -4.28 2.71
N MET A 302 -20.12 -4.41 2.30
CA MET A 302 -21.27 -3.93 3.07
C MET A 302 -21.80 -5.03 3.98
N ILE A 303 -21.69 -4.84 5.30
CA ILE A 303 -22.18 -5.78 6.31
C ILE A 303 -23.51 -5.31 6.94
N ASN A 304 -24.24 -6.26 7.52
CA ASN A 304 -25.54 -5.95 8.13
C ASN A 304 -25.38 -5.39 9.55
N GLY A 305 -26.41 -4.63 9.97
CA GLY A 305 -26.45 -3.98 11.27
C GLY A 305 -25.86 -2.58 11.28
N ASN A 306 -25.68 -2.04 12.46
CA ASN A 306 -25.07 -0.74 12.72
C ASN A 306 -23.72 -0.90 13.45
N HIS A 307 -23.04 0.21 13.73
CA HIS A 307 -21.72 0.19 14.39
C HIS A 307 -21.68 -0.67 15.66
N TYR A 308 -22.77 -0.76 16.43
CA TYR A 308 -22.78 -1.45 17.73
C TYR A 308 -23.11 -2.94 17.67
N ASN A 309 -23.76 -3.40 16.56
CA ASN A 309 -24.27 -4.79 16.47
C ASN A 309 -23.79 -5.57 15.25
N CYS A 310 -22.93 -4.98 14.40
CA CYS A 310 -22.48 -5.63 13.17
C CYS A 310 -21.65 -6.90 13.40
N ILE A 311 -21.01 -7.04 14.57
CA ILE A 311 -20.18 -8.22 14.94
C ILE A 311 -20.83 -9.10 16.01
N THR A 312 -22.11 -8.94 16.27
CA THR A 312 -22.84 -9.69 17.30
C THR A 312 -23.95 -10.57 16.73
N GLU A 313 -24.33 -11.60 17.47
CA GLU A 313 -25.43 -12.52 17.12
C GLU A 313 -25.35 -13.03 15.65
N LYS A 314 -26.46 -12.93 14.91
CA LYS A 314 -26.56 -13.40 13.51
C LYS A 314 -25.65 -12.62 12.53
N ASN A 315 -25.32 -11.36 12.86
CA ASN A 315 -24.42 -10.56 12.02
C ASN A 315 -23.00 -11.11 12.11
N ALA A 316 -22.58 -11.55 13.31
CA ALA A 316 -21.27 -12.17 13.51
C ALA A 316 -21.05 -13.41 12.63
N GLU A 317 -22.08 -14.25 12.45
CA GLU A 317 -22.00 -15.44 11.57
C GLU A 317 -21.78 -15.04 10.09
N LYS A 318 -22.46 -13.98 9.63
CA LYS A 318 -22.30 -13.47 8.25
C LYS A 318 -20.93 -12.86 8.04
N VAL A 319 -20.46 -12.06 9.02
CA VAL A 319 -19.10 -11.49 8.96
C VAL A 319 -18.06 -12.61 9.00
N ALA A 320 -18.21 -13.62 9.84
CA ALA A 320 -17.31 -14.78 9.86
C ALA A 320 -17.26 -15.51 8.50
N THR A 321 -18.40 -15.65 7.82
CA THR A 321 -18.46 -16.25 6.47
C THR A 321 -17.72 -15.40 5.45
N LEU A 322 -17.92 -14.09 5.47
CA LEU A 322 -17.17 -13.15 4.62
C LEU A 322 -15.67 -13.30 4.85
N LEU A 323 -15.22 -13.29 6.12
CA LEU A 323 -13.81 -13.41 6.49
C LEU A 323 -13.17 -14.76 6.09
N MET A 324 -13.97 -15.80 5.94
CA MET A 324 -13.54 -17.10 5.40
C MET A 324 -13.27 -17.01 3.89
N HIS A 325 -14.18 -16.38 3.15
CA HIS A 325 -13.99 -16.19 1.71
C HIS A 325 -12.76 -15.35 1.38
N GLU A 326 -12.45 -14.34 2.20
CA GLU A 326 -11.26 -13.52 2.04
C GLU A 326 -9.94 -14.30 2.21
N LEU A 327 -9.96 -15.45 2.89
CA LEU A 327 -8.80 -16.33 3.03
C LEU A 327 -8.58 -17.27 1.83
N GLY A 328 -9.41 -17.21 0.80
CA GLY A 328 -9.26 -18.02 -0.42
C GLY A 328 -9.38 -19.54 -0.21
N VAL A 329 -9.93 -19.99 0.90
CA VAL A 329 -9.96 -21.42 1.29
C VAL A 329 -10.79 -22.29 0.33
N SER A 330 -11.60 -21.72 -0.55
CA SER A 330 -12.46 -22.45 -1.47
C SER A 330 -11.81 -22.89 -2.79
N GLN A 331 -10.55 -22.53 -3.08
CA GLN A 331 -9.90 -22.79 -4.38
C GLN A 331 -8.55 -23.54 -4.33
N ILE A 332 -8.00 -23.87 -3.16
CA ILE A 332 -6.62 -24.39 -3.06
C ILE A 332 -6.52 -25.93 -3.27
N GLU A 333 -7.59 -26.69 -3.24
CA GLU A 333 -7.51 -28.17 -3.34
C GLU A 333 -7.36 -28.73 -4.78
N GLN A 334 -7.38 -27.95 -5.84
CA GLN A 334 -7.35 -28.48 -7.23
C GLN A 334 -6.13 -28.13 -8.08
N VAL A 335 -5.10 -27.48 -7.55
CA VAL A 335 -3.93 -27.05 -8.36
C VAL A 335 -2.62 -27.81 -8.05
N ASN A 336 -2.65 -28.82 -7.20
CA ASN A 336 -1.42 -29.51 -6.74
C ASN A 336 -0.82 -30.56 -7.70
N ASP A 337 -1.33 -30.75 -8.92
CA ASP A 337 -0.92 -31.88 -9.77
C ASP A 337 -0.11 -31.52 -11.04
N LEU A 338 0.37 -30.30 -11.20
CA LEU A 338 1.11 -29.93 -12.43
C LEU A 338 2.37 -29.10 -12.20
N VAL A 339 3.32 -29.51 -11.35
CA VAL A 339 4.72 -29.06 -11.51
C VAL A 339 5.67 -30.08 -10.90
N THR A 340 6.25 -30.92 -11.74
CA THR A 340 7.48 -31.67 -11.43
C THR A 340 8.68 -30.95 -12.06
N ASP A 341 9.73 -30.79 -11.26
CA ASP A 341 11.13 -30.51 -11.61
C ASP A 341 11.47 -29.25 -12.42
N TYR A 342 11.75 -28.14 -11.73
CA TYR A 342 12.70 -27.14 -12.24
C TYR A 342 13.70 -26.75 -11.13
N LYS A 343 14.93 -27.22 -11.27
CA LYS A 343 16.11 -26.67 -10.59
C LYS A 343 16.58 -25.50 -11.46
N GLU A 344 16.38 -24.33 -10.97
CA GLU A 344 17.00 -23.02 -11.13
C GLU A 344 15.97 -21.94 -10.86
N GLU A 345 16.34 -20.92 -10.10
CA GLU A 345 15.50 -19.89 -9.51
C GLU A 345 14.81 -18.97 -10.54
N ALA A 346 13.93 -19.52 -11.36
CA ALA A 346 13.06 -18.72 -12.22
C ALA A 346 11.99 -18.02 -11.35
N ILE A 347 11.96 -16.71 -11.35
CA ILE A 347 10.87 -15.96 -10.74
C ILE A 347 9.59 -16.27 -11.52
N THR A 348 8.68 -16.98 -10.88
CA THR A 348 7.44 -17.48 -11.46
C THR A 348 6.26 -16.67 -10.91
N GLU A 349 5.08 -16.81 -11.53
CA GLU A 349 3.84 -16.24 -11.00
C GLU A 349 3.57 -16.75 -9.57
N LYS A 350 3.86 -18.02 -9.29
CA LYS A 350 3.79 -18.58 -7.94
C LYS A 350 4.70 -17.82 -6.96
N PHE A 351 5.94 -17.50 -7.34
CA PHE A 351 6.85 -16.70 -6.51
C PHE A 351 6.25 -15.32 -6.22
N LEU A 352 5.66 -14.65 -7.22
CA LEU A 352 5.05 -13.33 -7.04
C LEU A 352 3.85 -13.40 -6.09
N ILE A 353 3.01 -14.43 -6.22
CA ILE A 353 1.84 -14.63 -5.36
C ILE A 353 2.27 -14.96 -3.93
N GLU A 354 3.22 -15.88 -3.75
CA GLU A 354 3.70 -16.29 -2.43
C GLU A 354 4.49 -15.20 -1.68
N ASN A 355 5.08 -14.26 -2.42
CA ASN A 355 5.88 -13.16 -1.86
C ASN A 355 5.24 -11.78 -2.10
N ASP A 356 3.97 -11.73 -2.44
CA ASP A 356 3.25 -10.51 -2.84
C ASP A 356 3.44 -9.38 -1.82
N LEU A 357 3.14 -9.63 -0.55
CA LEU A 357 3.29 -8.64 0.52
C LEU A 357 4.74 -8.20 0.74
N PHE A 358 5.69 -9.14 0.67
CA PHE A 358 7.12 -8.81 0.77
C PHE A 358 7.55 -7.89 -0.37
N ILE A 359 7.12 -8.20 -1.60
CA ILE A 359 7.44 -7.41 -2.80
C ILE A 359 6.83 -6.01 -2.69
N GLN A 360 5.57 -5.90 -2.31
CA GLN A 360 4.90 -4.62 -2.12
C GLN A 360 5.63 -3.77 -1.06
N PHE A 361 5.96 -4.36 0.09
CA PHE A 361 6.71 -3.69 1.14
C PHE A 361 8.10 -3.24 0.67
N ALA A 362 8.82 -4.09 -0.05
CA ALA A 362 10.12 -3.75 -0.61
C ALA A 362 10.04 -2.60 -1.63
N LEU A 363 9.03 -2.62 -2.50
CA LEU A 363 8.74 -1.54 -3.45
C LEU A 363 8.43 -0.23 -2.72
N TYR A 364 7.65 -0.30 -1.65
CA TYR A 364 7.39 0.86 -0.81
C TYR A 364 8.65 1.44 -0.20
N LYS A 365 9.43 0.64 0.51
CA LYS A 365 10.67 1.13 1.13
C LYS A 365 11.61 1.74 0.10
N ARG A 366 11.57 1.25 -1.12
CA ARG A 366 12.31 1.86 -2.24
C ARG A 366 11.74 3.22 -2.63
N LYS A 367 10.42 3.33 -2.78
CA LYS A 367 9.75 4.60 -3.06
C LYS A 367 9.99 5.63 -1.95
N GLU A 368 9.83 5.24 -0.69
CA GLU A 368 10.11 6.07 0.48
C GLU A 368 11.55 6.59 0.48
N SER A 369 12.52 5.70 0.27
CA SER A 369 13.96 6.05 0.20
C SER A 369 14.25 7.07 -0.90
N ILE A 370 13.60 6.94 -2.06
CA ILE A 370 13.79 7.87 -3.19
C ILE A 370 13.14 9.22 -2.91
N LEU A 371 11.95 9.25 -2.32
CA LEU A 371 11.29 10.49 -1.92
C LEU A 371 12.13 11.25 -0.87
N TYR A 372 12.71 10.53 0.08
CA TYR A 372 13.62 11.13 1.07
C TYR A 372 14.90 11.66 0.41
N ALA A 373 15.47 10.92 -0.55
CA ALA A 373 16.61 11.39 -1.33
C ALA A 373 16.30 12.68 -2.10
N MET A 374 15.11 12.80 -2.71
CA MET A 374 14.66 14.01 -3.39
C MET A 374 14.62 15.20 -2.44
N ILE A 375 14.07 15.03 -1.24
CA ILE A 375 13.99 16.11 -0.23
C ILE A 375 15.39 16.46 0.33
N CYS A 376 16.21 15.47 0.66
CA CYS A 376 17.58 15.71 1.11
C CYS A 376 18.40 16.46 0.04
N PHE A 377 18.26 16.12 -1.23
CA PHE A 377 18.86 16.88 -2.33
C PHE A 377 18.35 18.31 -2.38
N MET A 378 17.04 18.56 -2.28
CA MET A 378 16.48 19.91 -2.25
C MET A 378 17.00 20.71 -1.04
N LYS A 379 17.03 20.10 0.15
CA LYS A 379 17.58 20.71 1.38
C LYS A 379 19.07 21.06 1.23
N SER A 380 19.87 20.27 0.53
CA SER A 380 21.27 20.56 0.22
C SER A 380 21.47 21.81 -0.65
N LYS A 381 20.40 22.32 -1.25
CA LYS A 381 20.34 23.56 -2.06
C LYS A 381 19.51 24.65 -1.38
N ASP A 382 19.37 24.59 -0.06
CA ASP A 382 18.60 25.54 0.74
C ASP A 382 17.13 25.66 0.32
N ILE A 383 16.53 24.59 -0.23
CA ILE A 383 15.10 24.46 -0.46
C ILE A 383 14.55 23.58 0.66
N PHE A 384 13.51 24.05 1.36
CA PHE A 384 12.94 23.38 2.53
C PHE A 384 13.96 23.19 3.70
N ALA A 385 14.98 24.03 3.77
CA ALA A 385 15.92 24.02 4.90
C ALA A 385 15.21 24.38 6.21
N ASP A 386 14.21 25.27 6.14
CA ASP A 386 13.20 25.53 7.18
C ASP A 386 11.84 25.00 6.70
N ASP A 387 11.23 24.14 7.49
CA ASP A 387 9.96 23.44 7.16
C ASP A 387 8.77 24.43 6.94
N ASN A 388 8.87 25.68 7.42
CA ASN A 388 7.82 26.68 7.27
C ASN A 388 7.98 27.57 6.02
N THR A 389 9.11 27.47 5.34
CA THR A 389 9.36 28.32 4.16
C THR A 389 8.71 27.74 2.93
N GLU A 390 7.98 28.59 2.21
CA GLU A 390 7.31 28.24 0.95
C GLU A 390 8.15 28.69 -0.24
N TYR A 391 8.21 27.88 -1.28
CA TYR A 391 8.95 28.14 -2.52
C TYR A 391 8.03 28.08 -3.71
N THR A 392 8.25 28.95 -4.71
CA THR A 392 7.66 28.82 -6.04
C THR A 392 8.50 27.86 -6.89
N PHE A 393 7.92 27.40 -8.00
CA PHE A 393 8.65 26.58 -8.97
C PHE A 393 9.90 27.27 -9.50
N ASP A 394 9.80 28.59 -9.84
CA ASP A 394 10.92 29.35 -10.38
C ASP A 394 12.04 29.55 -9.36
N GLU A 395 11.71 29.80 -8.10
CA GLU A 395 12.70 29.88 -7.01
C GLU A 395 13.46 28.55 -6.83
N MET A 396 12.75 27.41 -6.90
CA MET A 396 13.37 26.08 -6.82
C MET A 396 14.26 25.82 -8.05
N LYS A 397 13.76 26.11 -9.25
CA LYS A 397 14.50 25.95 -10.49
C LYS A 397 15.82 26.70 -10.48
N GLU A 398 15.82 27.94 -10.01
CA GLU A 398 17.02 28.78 -9.89
C GLU A 398 18.00 28.18 -8.87
N LYS A 399 17.53 27.83 -7.65
CA LYS A 399 18.36 27.25 -6.60
C LYS A 399 18.99 25.91 -6.99
N LEU A 400 18.25 25.07 -7.71
CA LEU A 400 18.71 23.78 -8.21
C LEU A 400 19.60 23.91 -9.45
N ASN A 401 19.71 25.11 -10.04
CA ASN A 401 20.43 25.35 -11.30
C ASN A 401 20.02 24.40 -12.42
N ILE A 402 18.72 24.33 -12.70
CA ILE A 402 18.15 23.35 -13.62
C ILE A 402 18.33 23.81 -15.08
N ALA A 403 18.92 22.96 -15.90
CA ALA A 403 18.98 23.18 -17.34
C ALA A 403 17.55 23.19 -17.95
N PRO A 404 17.25 24.03 -18.97
CA PRO A 404 15.90 24.15 -19.53
C PRO A 404 15.27 22.81 -19.96
N LYS A 405 16.06 21.90 -20.51
CA LYS A 405 15.59 20.57 -20.91
C LYS A 405 15.13 19.68 -19.73
N ASN A 406 15.54 19.99 -18.51
CA ASN A 406 15.25 19.19 -17.31
C ASN A 406 14.14 19.82 -16.43
N GLU A 407 13.57 20.96 -16.82
CA GLU A 407 12.53 21.66 -16.02
C GLU A 407 11.30 20.78 -15.75
N LYS A 408 10.88 19.99 -16.74
CA LYS A 408 9.75 19.06 -16.61
C LYS A 408 10.00 17.97 -15.58
N ILE A 409 11.26 17.58 -15.36
CA ILE A 409 11.63 16.59 -14.34
C ILE A 409 11.30 17.13 -12.94
N LEU A 410 11.58 18.41 -12.67
CA LEU A 410 11.22 19.03 -11.39
C LEU A 410 9.70 19.09 -11.22
N LEU A 411 8.92 19.40 -12.27
CA LEU A 411 7.45 19.39 -12.18
C LEU A 411 6.93 18.00 -11.82
N ARG A 412 7.51 16.94 -12.42
CA ARG A 412 7.17 15.55 -12.10
C ARG A 412 7.55 15.18 -10.66
N TRP A 413 8.69 15.65 -10.17
CA TRP A 413 9.07 15.48 -8.77
C TRP A 413 8.06 16.11 -7.82
N LEU A 414 7.70 17.39 -8.05
CA LEU A 414 6.74 18.12 -7.21
C LEU A 414 5.35 17.47 -7.23
N ARG A 415 4.90 16.95 -8.40
CA ARG A 415 3.66 16.19 -8.51
C ARG A 415 3.69 14.93 -7.64
N ASN A 416 4.76 14.14 -7.73
CA ASN A 416 4.89 12.92 -6.93
C ASN A 416 5.05 13.25 -5.43
N LEU A 417 5.92 14.17 -5.06
CA LEU A 417 6.07 14.60 -3.66
C LEU A 417 4.74 15.07 -3.05
N LYS A 418 3.91 15.78 -3.85
CA LYS A 418 2.57 16.18 -3.43
C LYS A 418 1.62 14.98 -3.31
N ALA A 419 1.62 14.06 -4.28
CA ALA A 419 0.78 12.87 -4.26
C ALA A 419 1.08 11.96 -3.06
N TYR A 420 2.34 11.90 -2.64
CA TYR A 420 2.76 11.17 -1.44
C TYR A 420 2.68 12.00 -0.13
N GLY A 421 2.06 13.18 -0.15
CA GLY A 421 1.86 14.00 1.04
C GLY A 421 3.13 14.60 1.66
N ILE A 422 4.27 14.48 0.99
CA ILE A 422 5.57 15.02 1.47
C ILE A 422 5.57 16.54 1.41
N ILE A 423 4.94 17.11 0.37
CA ILE A 423 4.76 18.56 0.21
C ILE A 423 3.30 18.91 -0.01
N GLN A 424 2.94 20.14 0.36
CA GLN A 424 1.65 20.75 0.04
C GLN A 424 1.85 21.91 -0.93
N ALA A 425 0.90 22.06 -1.88
CA ALA A 425 0.90 23.18 -2.83
C ALA A 425 -0.32 24.06 -2.62
N THR A 426 -0.10 25.37 -2.41
CA THR A 426 -1.15 26.39 -2.27
C THR A 426 -0.73 27.64 -3.06
N ASN A 427 -1.59 28.12 -3.96
CA ASN A 427 -1.32 29.33 -4.77
C ASN A 427 0.04 29.30 -5.50
N ASN A 428 0.40 28.17 -6.11
CA ASN A 428 1.70 27.94 -6.78
C ASN A 428 2.92 28.06 -5.87
N ARG A 429 2.73 27.93 -4.56
CA ARG A 429 3.81 27.82 -3.57
C ARG A 429 3.79 26.44 -2.95
N TYR A 430 4.95 25.90 -2.71
CA TYR A 430 5.17 24.55 -2.18
C TYR A 430 5.81 24.65 -0.80
N ARG A 431 5.29 23.87 0.15
CA ARG A 431 5.78 23.78 1.53
C ARG A 431 6.00 22.33 1.91
N LEU A 432 7.03 22.05 2.68
CA LEU A 432 7.28 20.73 3.24
C LEU A 432 6.26 20.43 4.34
N CYS A 433 5.68 19.22 4.31
CA CYS A 433 4.72 18.73 5.30
C CYS A 433 5.33 17.72 6.28
N LEU A 434 6.41 17.05 5.87
CA LEU A 434 7.08 16.02 6.65
C LEU A 434 8.53 16.40 6.86
N HIS A 435 8.96 16.49 8.13
CA HIS A 435 10.36 16.74 8.46
C HIS A 435 11.21 15.52 8.12
N ILE A 436 12.07 15.65 7.12
CA ILE A 436 12.97 14.59 6.65
C ILE A 436 14.42 15.03 6.88
N THR A 437 15.20 14.19 7.57
CA THR A 437 16.63 14.41 7.84
C THR A 437 17.50 13.47 7.01
N GLU A 438 18.78 13.82 6.87
CA GLU A 438 19.75 12.96 6.20
C GLU A 438 19.92 11.61 6.91
N GLU A 439 19.85 11.59 8.25
CA GLU A 439 19.90 10.37 9.06
C GLU A 439 18.70 9.45 8.76
N GLN A 440 17.51 10.02 8.64
CA GLN A 440 16.31 9.25 8.27
C GLN A 440 16.41 8.68 6.84
N PHE A 441 16.99 9.43 5.91
CA PHE A 441 17.28 8.92 4.57
C PHE A 441 18.25 7.74 4.61
N GLU A 442 19.37 7.87 5.32
CA GLU A 442 20.38 6.81 5.44
C GLU A 442 19.79 5.53 6.09
N GLU A 443 18.99 5.69 7.14
CA GLU A 443 18.32 4.57 7.81
C GLU A 443 17.33 3.88 6.85
N THR A 444 16.49 4.65 6.17
CA THR A 444 15.50 4.11 5.22
C THR A 444 16.16 3.45 4.02
N TRP A 445 17.24 4.04 3.51
CA TRP A 445 18.06 3.48 2.45
C TRP A 445 18.68 2.14 2.85
N SER A 446 19.25 2.06 4.05
CA SER A 446 19.82 0.81 4.59
C SER A 446 18.78 -0.30 4.72
N LYS A 447 17.58 0.03 5.22
CA LYS A 447 16.45 -0.91 5.29
C LYS A 447 16.02 -1.38 3.90
N MET A 448 15.94 -0.47 2.94
CA MET A 448 15.63 -0.81 1.55
C MET A 448 16.66 -1.77 0.96
N LEU A 449 17.96 -1.52 1.15
CA LEU A 449 19.02 -2.42 0.67
C LEU A 449 18.88 -3.83 1.23
N ALA A 450 18.56 -3.98 2.51
CA ALA A 450 18.36 -5.28 3.16
C ALA A 450 17.19 -6.09 2.55
N LEU A 451 16.18 -5.40 2.01
CA LEU A 451 15.04 -6.03 1.34
C LEU A 451 15.34 -6.39 -0.12
N TRP A 452 16.18 -5.59 -0.80
CA TRP A 452 16.39 -5.72 -2.25
C TRP A 452 17.61 -6.53 -2.64
N ASN A 453 18.76 -6.31 -1.98
CA ASN A 453 20.03 -6.91 -2.39
C ASN A 453 20.00 -8.44 -2.36
N GLY A 454 20.28 -9.05 -3.50
CA GLY A 454 20.30 -10.51 -3.66
C GLY A 454 18.93 -11.20 -3.61
N LYS A 455 17.82 -10.43 -3.46
CA LYS A 455 16.44 -10.96 -3.39
C LYS A 455 15.60 -10.50 -4.59
N LEU A 456 15.48 -9.20 -4.77
CA LEU A 456 14.66 -8.58 -5.83
C LEU A 456 15.50 -7.96 -6.94
N CYS A 457 16.75 -7.61 -6.67
CA CYS A 457 17.73 -7.20 -7.66
C CYS A 457 19.16 -7.50 -7.15
N SER A 458 20.14 -7.34 -8.03
CA SER A 458 21.56 -7.37 -7.62
C SER A 458 21.95 -6.07 -6.89
N GLU A 459 23.08 -6.12 -6.15
CA GLU A 459 23.63 -4.94 -5.48
C GLU A 459 23.97 -3.82 -6.47
N LEU A 460 24.41 -4.16 -7.67
CA LEU A 460 24.76 -3.19 -8.73
C LEU A 460 23.58 -2.34 -9.17
N GLY A 461 22.35 -2.88 -9.17
CA GLY A 461 21.16 -2.10 -9.49
C GLY A 461 20.89 -0.98 -8.47
N ASN A 462 21.10 -1.26 -7.19
CA ASN A 462 20.97 -0.28 -6.11
C ASN A 462 22.15 0.68 -6.08
N GLU A 463 23.36 0.22 -6.39
CA GLU A 463 24.54 1.07 -6.53
C GLU A 463 24.36 2.11 -7.65
N TYR A 464 23.86 1.67 -8.81
CA TYR A 464 23.51 2.58 -9.90
C TYR A 464 22.53 3.68 -9.45
N LEU A 465 21.47 3.29 -8.76
CA LEU A 465 20.47 4.24 -8.26
C LEU A 465 21.11 5.25 -7.29
N LEU A 466 21.91 4.78 -6.33
CA LEU A 466 22.60 5.66 -5.38
C LEU A 466 23.60 6.59 -6.07
N ASN A 467 24.32 6.11 -7.10
CA ASN A 467 25.25 6.91 -7.87
C ASN A 467 24.54 8.05 -8.62
N ASN A 468 23.34 7.79 -9.17
CA ASN A 468 22.52 8.83 -9.77
C ASN A 468 22.04 9.85 -8.73
N ILE A 469 21.53 9.40 -7.58
CA ILE A 469 21.11 10.28 -6.48
C ILE A 469 22.26 11.21 -6.05
N LYS A 470 23.46 10.69 -5.89
CA LYS A 470 24.66 11.51 -5.55
C LYS A 470 25.03 12.51 -6.65
N LYS A 471 24.60 12.30 -7.88
CA LYS A 471 24.90 13.14 -9.06
C LYS A 471 23.72 14.00 -9.52
N LEU A 472 22.65 14.11 -8.73
CA LEU A 472 21.44 14.88 -9.09
C LEU A 472 21.75 16.35 -9.46
N SER A 473 22.70 16.99 -8.77
CA SER A 473 23.09 18.38 -9.08
C SER A 473 23.66 18.50 -10.49
N GLU A 474 24.55 17.59 -10.86
CA GLU A 474 25.20 17.57 -12.18
C GLU A 474 24.24 17.08 -13.28
N LEU A 475 23.32 16.17 -12.93
CA LEU A 475 22.27 15.70 -13.86
C LEU A 475 21.27 16.82 -14.17
N PHE A 476 20.72 17.50 -13.16
CA PHE A 476 19.79 18.62 -13.35
C PHE A 476 20.38 19.77 -14.12
N SER A 477 21.63 20.12 -13.84
CA SER A 477 22.36 21.18 -14.56
C SER A 477 22.85 20.76 -15.96
N GLY A 478 22.73 19.46 -16.32
CA GLY A 478 23.18 18.93 -17.60
C GLY A 478 24.71 18.82 -17.75
N HIS A 479 25.48 18.92 -16.65
CA HIS A 479 26.94 18.82 -16.67
C HIS A 479 27.45 17.38 -16.81
N VAL A 480 26.62 16.38 -16.48
CA VAL A 480 26.94 14.97 -16.61
C VAL A 480 26.02 14.34 -17.66
N ASN A 481 26.60 13.57 -18.56
CA ASN A 481 25.81 12.75 -19.47
C ASN A 481 25.30 11.50 -18.70
N PRO A 482 23.99 11.34 -18.51
CA PRO A 482 23.41 10.24 -17.75
C PRO A 482 23.76 8.86 -18.33
N THR A 483 23.99 8.74 -19.65
CA THR A 483 24.42 7.49 -20.28
C THR A 483 25.75 6.99 -19.73
N HIS A 484 26.66 7.86 -19.33
CA HIS A 484 27.94 7.46 -18.72
C HIS A 484 27.77 6.89 -17.31
N LEU A 485 26.67 7.19 -16.61
CA LEU A 485 26.36 6.59 -15.32
C LEU A 485 25.80 5.16 -15.48
N LEU A 486 25.09 4.90 -16.58
CA LEU A 486 24.55 3.58 -16.88
C LEU A 486 25.60 2.65 -17.53
N PHE A 487 26.49 3.22 -18.34
CA PHE A 487 27.55 2.52 -19.07
C PHE A 487 28.93 3.09 -18.73
N PRO A 488 29.39 3.01 -17.45
CA PRO A 488 30.68 3.56 -17.08
C PRO A 488 31.81 2.83 -17.83
N GLU A 489 32.69 3.61 -18.47
CA GLU A 489 33.77 3.04 -19.32
C GLU A 489 33.28 2.09 -20.44
N GLY A 490 32.01 2.20 -20.84
CA GLY A 490 31.39 1.32 -21.81
C GLY A 490 31.00 -0.07 -21.28
N LYS A 491 31.07 -0.29 -19.97
CA LYS A 491 30.66 -1.56 -19.31
C LYS A 491 29.14 -1.66 -19.19
N PHE A 492 28.62 -2.89 -19.21
CA PHE A 492 27.20 -3.20 -19.19
C PHE A 492 26.67 -3.61 -17.80
N ASP A 493 27.51 -3.60 -16.76
CA ASP A 493 27.18 -4.17 -15.46
C ASP A 493 25.92 -3.56 -14.85
N TYR A 494 25.80 -2.23 -14.80
CA TYR A 494 24.61 -1.56 -14.29
C TYR A 494 23.38 -1.77 -15.17
N ALA A 495 23.53 -1.72 -16.49
CA ALA A 495 22.44 -1.97 -17.40
C ALA A 495 21.92 -3.40 -17.31
N ASN A 496 22.82 -4.40 -17.17
CA ASN A 496 22.42 -5.78 -16.92
C ASN A 496 21.71 -5.94 -15.58
N ALA A 497 22.20 -5.29 -14.52
CA ALA A 497 21.58 -5.31 -13.20
C ALA A 497 20.13 -4.78 -13.25
N LEU A 498 19.88 -3.72 -14.02
CA LEU A 498 18.55 -3.13 -14.15
C LEU A 498 17.61 -3.94 -15.05
N TYR A 499 18.07 -4.33 -16.24
CA TYR A 499 17.21 -4.88 -17.27
C TYR A 499 17.16 -6.41 -17.34
N LYS A 500 18.03 -7.12 -16.58
CA LYS A 500 18.07 -8.58 -16.55
C LYS A 500 17.88 -9.17 -15.15
N GLU A 501 18.41 -8.51 -14.10
CA GLU A 501 18.55 -9.11 -12.78
C GLU A 501 17.45 -8.71 -11.81
N THR A 502 16.61 -7.72 -12.15
CA THR A 502 15.46 -7.39 -11.32
C THR A 502 14.39 -8.48 -11.41
N PHE A 503 13.68 -8.70 -10.30
CA PHE A 503 12.63 -9.73 -10.23
C PHE A 503 11.56 -9.56 -11.30
N VAL A 504 11.21 -8.33 -11.67
CA VAL A 504 10.18 -8.05 -12.68
C VAL A 504 10.65 -8.48 -14.06
N PHE A 505 11.87 -8.10 -14.47
CA PHE A 505 12.39 -8.49 -15.78
C PHE A 505 12.64 -9.99 -15.88
N LYS A 506 13.12 -10.63 -14.81
CA LYS A 506 13.24 -12.11 -14.75
C LYS A 506 11.88 -12.78 -14.95
N PHE A 507 10.84 -12.26 -14.28
CA PHE A 507 9.49 -12.80 -14.42
C PHE A 507 8.91 -12.63 -15.83
N LEU A 508 8.97 -11.40 -16.37
CA LEU A 508 8.39 -11.08 -17.68
C LEU A 508 9.12 -11.83 -18.81
N ASN A 509 10.44 -11.90 -18.78
CA ASN A 509 11.24 -12.66 -19.73
C ASN A 509 10.97 -14.17 -19.65
N ASN A 510 10.73 -14.70 -18.45
CA ASN A 510 10.33 -16.10 -18.27
C ASN A 510 8.96 -16.39 -18.88
N LEU A 511 8.00 -15.46 -18.80
CA LEU A 511 6.71 -15.59 -19.48
C LEU A 511 6.87 -15.57 -21.01
N VAL A 512 7.74 -14.70 -21.53
CA VAL A 512 8.07 -14.70 -22.98
C VAL A 512 8.63 -16.06 -23.39
N LEU A 513 9.64 -16.60 -22.68
CA LEU A 513 10.22 -17.91 -22.97
C LEU A 513 9.16 -19.03 -22.96
N LYS A 514 8.32 -19.08 -21.95
CA LYS A 514 7.24 -20.09 -21.85
C LYS A 514 6.26 -20.00 -23.03
N SER A 515 5.88 -18.77 -23.40
CA SER A 515 4.99 -18.55 -24.54
C SER A 515 5.62 -18.94 -25.87
N LEU A 516 6.92 -18.68 -26.05
CA LEU A 516 7.67 -19.09 -27.25
C LEU A 516 7.78 -20.59 -27.37
N LYS A 517 8.05 -21.32 -26.25
CA LYS A 517 8.11 -22.78 -26.24
C LYS A 517 6.75 -23.40 -26.65
N MET A 518 5.62 -22.80 -26.29
CA MET A 518 4.31 -23.29 -26.74
C MET A 518 4.06 -23.05 -28.23
N VAL A 519 4.52 -21.94 -28.78
CA VAL A 519 4.39 -21.65 -30.24
C VAL A 519 5.31 -22.57 -31.04
N GLU A 520 6.52 -22.81 -30.60
CA GLU A 520 7.50 -23.69 -31.25
C GLU A 520 6.98 -25.11 -31.44
N GLN A 521 6.33 -25.67 -30.43
CA GLN A 521 5.77 -27.03 -30.50
C GLN A 521 4.71 -27.22 -31.60
N SER A 522 4.07 -26.13 -32.03
CA SER A 522 3.01 -26.15 -33.05
C SER A 522 3.49 -25.83 -34.47
N ASN A 523 4.70 -25.25 -34.64
CA ASN A 523 5.20 -24.72 -35.92
C ASN A 523 6.54 -25.40 -36.35
N GLY A 524 6.67 -25.64 -37.65
CA GLY A 524 7.87 -26.30 -38.23
C GLY A 524 9.13 -25.42 -38.25
N LYS A 525 9.01 -24.12 -38.48
CA LYS A 525 10.08 -23.09 -38.53
C LYS A 525 9.56 -21.87 -37.79
N LEU A 526 10.38 -21.21 -37.01
CA LEU A 526 10.01 -20.03 -36.21
C LEU A 526 10.95 -18.88 -36.50
N GLU A 527 10.44 -17.76 -37.00
CA GLU A 527 11.17 -16.53 -37.24
C GLU A 527 10.75 -15.46 -36.23
N ILE A 528 11.70 -15.01 -35.40
CA ILE A 528 11.48 -14.05 -34.30
C ILE A 528 12.24 -12.77 -34.61
N LEU A 529 11.57 -11.63 -34.56
CA LEU A 529 12.14 -10.30 -34.67
C LEU A 529 12.12 -9.58 -33.33
N GLU A 530 13.27 -9.31 -32.75
CA GLU A 530 13.40 -8.47 -31.57
C GLU A 530 13.73 -7.03 -31.97
N LEU A 531 12.85 -6.09 -31.60
CA LEU A 531 13.00 -4.65 -31.84
C LEU A 531 13.67 -3.98 -30.63
N GLY A 532 14.73 -3.22 -30.88
CA GLY A 532 15.45 -2.51 -29.82
C GLY A 532 16.02 -3.47 -28.76
N ALA A 533 16.73 -4.50 -29.18
CA ALA A 533 17.23 -5.56 -28.31
C ALA A 533 18.18 -5.07 -27.20
N GLY A 534 18.81 -3.89 -27.36
CA GLY A 534 19.61 -3.20 -26.35
C GLY A 534 20.72 -4.04 -25.75
N THR A 535 20.62 -4.35 -24.46
CA THR A 535 21.59 -5.20 -23.75
C THR A 535 21.39 -6.70 -23.98
N GLY A 536 20.37 -7.10 -24.76
CA GLY A 536 20.01 -8.50 -25.00
C GLY A 536 19.32 -9.17 -23.81
N SER A 537 18.52 -8.44 -23.05
CA SER A 537 17.81 -8.97 -21.88
C SER A 537 16.86 -10.11 -22.24
N THR A 538 16.02 -9.92 -23.24
CA THR A 538 15.09 -10.96 -23.71
C THR A 538 15.83 -12.02 -24.51
N THR A 539 16.81 -11.64 -25.35
CA THR A 539 17.66 -12.58 -26.09
C THR A 539 18.31 -13.61 -25.17
N ASP A 540 18.90 -13.16 -24.03
CA ASP A 540 19.50 -14.06 -23.04
C ASP A 540 18.50 -15.04 -22.44
N ALA A 541 17.31 -14.56 -22.13
CA ALA A 541 16.26 -15.39 -21.53
C ALA A 541 15.77 -16.50 -22.49
N VAL A 542 15.82 -16.25 -23.81
CA VAL A 542 15.37 -17.21 -24.83
C VAL A 542 16.52 -17.92 -25.53
N LEU A 543 17.76 -17.71 -25.06
CA LEU A 543 18.98 -18.16 -25.72
C LEU A 543 19.05 -19.66 -25.91
N GLU A 544 18.62 -20.45 -24.94
CA GLU A 544 18.60 -21.91 -25.05
C GLU A 544 17.64 -22.39 -26.15
N LEU A 545 16.45 -21.79 -26.23
CA LEU A 545 15.51 -22.08 -27.31
C LEU A 545 16.14 -21.84 -28.70
N ILE A 546 16.91 -20.75 -28.83
CA ILE A 546 17.60 -20.42 -30.07
C ILE A 546 18.72 -21.43 -30.38
N LYS A 547 19.54 -21.79 -29.39
CA LYS A 547 20.69 -22.70 -29.55
C LYS A 547 20.28 -24.14 -29.85
N GLU A 548 19.25 -24.63 -29.16
CA GLU A 548 18.82 -26.04 -29.24
C GLU A 548 18.01 -26.34 -30.49
N ASN A 549 17.51 -25.30 -31.21
CA ASN A 549 16.60 -25.48 -32.32
C ASN A 549 17.04 -24.78 -33.61
N ASN A 550 17.64 -25.53 -34.52
CA ASN A 550 18.05 -25.05 -35.85
C ASN A 550 16.88 -24.54 -36.74
N LYS A 551 15.63 -24.71 -36.30
CA LYS A 551 14.46 -24.20 -36.98
C LYS A 551 14.07 -22.78 -36.52
N VAL A 552 14.70 -22.28 -35.46
CA VAL A 552 14.50 -20.91 -34.97
C VAL A 552 15.50 -19.99 -35.66
N THR A 553 15.01 -18.92 -36.26
CA THR A 553 15.82 -17.79 -36.77
C THR A 553 15.47 -16.56 -35.91
N TYR A 554 16.48 -15.97 -35.31
CA TYR A 554 16.30 -14.82 -34.42
C TYR A 554 16.96 -13.57 -35.03
N PHE A 555 16.14 -12.55 -35.28
CA PHE A 555 16.61 -11.26 -35.80
C PHE A 555 16.80 -10.31 -34.61
N TYR A 556 18.04 -10.13 -34.18
CA TYR A 556 18.44 -9.18 -33.17
C TYR A 556 18.61 -7.79 -33.80
N THR A 557 17.72 -6.85 -33.48
CA THR A 557 17.76 -5.52 -34.10
C THR A 557 17.82 -4.41 -33.07
N ASP A 558 18.60 -3.38 -33.37
CA ASP A 558 18.70 -2.16 -32.56
C ASP A 558 19.09 -0.97 -33.45
N ILE A 559 18.75 0.24 -33.05
CA ILE A 559 19.20 1.45 -33.71
C ILE A 559 20.69 1.73 -33.49
N SER A 560 21.21 1.26 -32.33
CA SER A 560 22.58 1.49 -31.88
C SER A 560 23.56 0.46 -32.40
N GLN A 561 24.51 0.89 -33.17
CA GLN A 561 25.65 0.05 -33.61
C GLN A 561 26.50 -0.46 -32.45
N PHE A 562 26.49 0.24 -31.31
CA PHE A 562 27.21 -0.18 -30.11
C PHE A 562 26.62 -1.48 -29.55
N PHE A 563 25.30 -1.55 -29.40
CA PHE A 563 24.62 -2.76 -28.93
C PHE A 563 24.74 -3.92 -29.92
N LEU A 564 24.63 -3.65 -31.22
CA LEU A 564 24.77 -4.68 -32.22
C LEU A 564 26.18 -5.32 -32.24
N LYS A 565 27.24 -4.52 -32.13
CA LYS A 565 28.61 -5.04 -32.07
C LYS A 565 28.87 -5.87 -30.81
N GLU A 566 28.35 -5.42 -29.68
CA GLU A 566 28.49 -6.17 -28.42
C GLU A 566 27.71 -7.49 -28.46
N ALA A 567 26.49 -7.49 -29.01
CA ALA A 567 25.72 -8.70 -29.21
C ALA A 567 26.41 -9.68 -30.16
N GLN A 568 26.96 -9.21 -31.29
CA GLN A 568 27.74 -10.02 -32.23
C GLN A 568 28.96 -10.69 -31.55
N ARG A 569 29.63 -9.97 -30.66
CA ARG A 569 30.74 -10.50 -29.87
C ARG A 569 30.27 -11.55 -28.84
N ARG A 570 29.16 -11.26 -28.17
CA ARG A 570 28.60 -12.07 -27.08
C ARG A 570 28.01 -13.39 -27.57
N TYR A 571 27.34 -13.37 -28.72
CA TYR A 571 26.65 -14.52 -29.29
C TYR A 571 27.36 -15.06 -30.56
N ALA A 572 28.69 -14.88 -30.63
CA ALA A 572 29.49 -15.23 -31.82
C ALA A 572 29.39 -16.71 -32.24
N ASP A 573 29.10 -17.60 -31.29
CA ASP A 573 29.02 -19.05 -31.52
C ASP A 573 27.57 -19.51 -31.86
N ILE A 574 26.65 -18.59 -32.18
CA ILE A 574 25.24 -18.91 -32.45
C ILE A 574 24.87 -18.45 -33.87
N ASP A 575 24.84 -19.38 -34.80
CA ASP A 575 24.65 -19.11 -36.25
C ASP A 575 23.24 -18.62 -36.61
N ASN A 576 22.23 -18.93 -35.82
CA ASN A 576 20.82 -18.59 -36.08
C ASN A 576 20.38 -17.26 -35.48
N ILE A 577 21.30 -16.44 -34.94
CA ILE A 577 21.05 -15.04 -34.59
C ILE A 577 21.57 -14.15 -35.74
N LEU A 578 20.69 -13.39 -36.35
CA LEU A 578 20.98 -12.44 -37.43
C LEU A 578 20.87 -11.01 -36.89
N TYR A 579 21.84 -10.16 -37.21
CA TYR A 579 21.93 -8.79 -36.67
C TYR A 579 21.62 -7.77 -37.73
N SER A 580 20.74 -6.81 -37.40
CA SER A 580 20.39 -5.72 -38.34
C SER A 580 20.16 -4.42 -37.55
N GLN A 581 20.64 -3.32 -38.14
CA GLN A 581 20.30 -1.99 -37.66
C GLN A 581 18.88 -1.65 -38.07
N LEU A 582 18.00 -1.36 -37.13
CA LEU A 582 16.60 -1.07 -37.41
C LEU A 582 16.09 0.05 -36.49
N ASN A 583 15.42 1.03 -37.06
CA ASN A 583 14.75 2.11 -36.34
C ASN A 583 13.25 1.78 -36.22
N ILE A 584 12.71 1.80 -34.97
CA ILE A 584 11.30 1.51 -34.70
C ILE A 584 10.34 2.51 -35.40
N ASP A 585 10.76 3.76 -35.61
CA ASP A 585 9.94 4.76 -36.29
C ASP A 585 9.84 4.51 -37.82
N ASP A 586 10.81 3.79 -38.38
CA ASP A 586 10.89 3.50 -39.83
C ASP A 586 10.80 2.01 -40.17
N LEU A 587 10.51 1.14 -39.27
CA LEU A 587 10.36 -0.33 -39.39
C LEU A 587 10.44 -0.88 -40.85
N ASN A 588 11.56 -0.63 -41.51
CA ASN A 588 11.80 -1.12 -42.88
C ASN A 588 12.49 -2.51 -42.79
N PHE A 589 11.68 -3.56 -42.72
CA PHE A 589 12.12 -4.95 -42.63
C PHE A 589 11.49 -5.77 -43.75
N ASP A 590 12.30 -6.45 -44.54
CA ASP A 590 11.89 -7.01 -45.83
C ASP A 590 11.07 -8.32 -45.75
N SER A 591 10.99 -8.93 -44.56
CA SER A 591 10.37 -10.24 -44.39
C SER A 591 9.26 -10.22 -43.32
N LYS A 592 8.23 -11.05 -43.53
CA LYS A 592 7.26 -11.33 -42.44
C LYS A 592 7.82 -12.36 -41.48
N VAL A 593 7.53 -12.16 -40.20
CA VAL A 593 7.97 -13.03 -39.09
C VAL A 593 6.78 -13.67 -38.38
N ASP A 594 7.03 -14.71 -37.60
CA ASP A 594 6.01 -15.38 -36.82
C ASP A 594 5.80 -14.62 -35.50
N ILE A 595 6.86 -14.00 -34.98
CA ILE A 595 6.84 -13.32 -33.68
C ILE A 595 7.62 -12.02 -33.75
N ILE A 596 7.08 -10.97 -33.12
CA ILE A 596 7.79 -9.74 -32.81
C ILE A 596 7.92 -9.63 -31.28
N ILE A 597 9.09 -9.24 -30.79
CA ILE A 597 9.35 -8.90 -29.39
C ILE A 597 9.83 -7.46 -29.31
N ALA A 598 9.25 -6.67 -28.41
CA ALA A 598 9.65 -5.30 -28.12
C ALA A 598 9.68 -5.10 -26.60
N ASN A 599 10.87 -4.86 -26.02
CA ASN A 599 11.05 -4.75 -24.57
C ASN A 599 11.65 -3.39 -24.20
N GLY A 600 10.83 -2.50 -23.60
CA GLY A 600 11.23 -1.17 -23.14
C GLY A 600 11.61 -0.22 -24.27
N VAL A 601 11.03 -0.37 -25.46
CA VAL A 601 11.41 0.41 -26.64
C VAL A 601 10.27 1.24 -27.23
N LEU A 602 9.02 0.79 -27.13
CA LEU A 602 7.89 1.42 -27.83
C LEU A 602 7.43 2.72 -27.15
N ASN A 603 7.67 2.91 -25.86
CA ASN A 603 7.45 4.21 -25.22
C ASN A 603 8.33 5.33 -25.81
N ASN A 604 9.42 4.97 -26.54
CA ASN A 604 10.28 5.93 -27.23
C ASN A 604 9.86 6.18 -28.71
N ALA A 605 8.82 5.52 -29.21
CA ALA A 605 8.34 5.71 -30.57
C ALA A 605 7.70 7.10 -30.75
N LYS A 606 8.10 7.84 -31.80
CA LYS A 606 7.57 9.18 -32.10
C LYS A 606 6.08 9.15 -32.47
N HIS A 607 5.66 8.10 -33.18
CA HIS A 607 4.29 7.90 -33.67
C HIS A 607 3.86 6.47 -33.43
N ILE A 608 3.49 6.17 -32.17
CA ILE A 608 3.25 4.81 -31.70
C ILE A 608 2.19 4.06 -32.52
N ASP A 609 1.08 4.72 -32.87
CA ASP A 609 0.02 4.09 -33.68
C ASP A 609 0.55 3.62 -35.04
N SER A 610 1.33 4.47 -35.73
CA SER A 610 1.96 4.11 -37.00
C SER A 610 3.00 3.01 -36.85
N THR A 611 3.79 3.06 -35.76
CA THR A 611 4.79 2.01 -35.46
C THR A 611 4.09 0.68 -35.23
N PHE A 612 3.01 0.68 -34.46
CA PHE A 612 2.25 -0.53 -34.16
C PHE A 612 1.56 -1.11 -35.42
N GLU A 613 1.01 -0.28 -36.30
CA GLU A 613 0.48 -0.73 -37.58
C GLU A 613 1.56 -1.41 -38.45
N LYS A 614 2.77 -0.85 -38.50
CA LYS A 614 3.89 -1.47 -39.22
C LYS A 614 4.26 -2.82 -38.62
N MET A 615 4.28 -2.94 -37.26
CA MET A 615 4.53 -4.20 -36.56
C MET A 615 3.50 -5.27 -36.94
N ILE A 616 2.21 -4.95 -36.89
CA ILE A 616 1.13 -5.87 -37.28
C ILE A 616 1.32 -6.35 -38.75
N ASN A 617 1.76 -5.44 -39.66
CA ASN A 617 1.99 -5.79 -41.07
C ASN A 617 3.18 -6.72 -41.29
N LEU A 618 4.15 -6.73 -40.38
CA LEU A 618 5.30 -7.63 -40.41
C LEU A 618 4.98 -9.02 -39.80
N VAL A 619 3.92 -9.17 -39.01
CA VAL A 619 3.53 -10.46 -38.43
C VAL A 619 2.73 -11.30 -39.44
N ARG A 620 3.03 -12.58 -39.54
CA ARG A 620 2.24 -13.57 -40.32
C ARG A 620 0.87 -13.79 -39.64
N PRO A 621 -0.16 -14.19 -40.42
CA PRO A 621 -1.44 -14.63 -39.84
C PRO A 621 -1.21 -15.73 -38.83
N GLY A 622 -1.85 -15.62 -37.64
CA GLY A 622 -1.68 -16.53 -36.50
C GLY A 622 -0.41 -16.29 -35.69
N GLY A 623 0.40 -15.28 -36.04
CA GLY A 623 1.60 -14.92 -35.27
C GLY A 623 1.30 -14.07 -34.01
N LYS A 624 2.34 -13.73 -33.26
CA LYS A 624 2.20 -13.02 -31.99
C LYS A 624 3.15 -11.84 -31.87
N ILE A 625 2.72 -10.83 -31.09
CA ILE A 625 3.57 -9.71 -30.69
C ILE A 625 3.67 -9.71 -29.16
N PHE A 626 4.89 -9.66 -28.64
CA PHE A 626 5.21 -9.54 -27.22
C PHE A 626 5.76 -8.15 -26.95
N ILE A 627 5.07 -7.37 -26.12
CA ILE A 627 5.46 -6.00 -25.77
C ILE A 627 5.64 -5.95 -24.26
N ILE A 628 6.84 -5.61 -23.80
CA ILE A 628 7.11 -5.32 -22.38
C ILE A 628 7.34 -3.83 -22.27
N GLU A 629 6.49 -3.13 -21.50
CA GLU A 629 6.59 -1.68 -21.32
C GLU A 629 6.28 -1.24 -19.89
N GLN A 630 6.88 -0.11 -19.51
CA GLN A 630 6.51 0.65 -18.33
C GLN A 630 5.12 1.27 -18.54
N VAL A 631 4.21 1.10 -17.58
CA VAL A 631 2.81 1.56 -17.71
C VAL A 631 2.41 2.58 -16.64
N ALA A 632 3.33 2.98 -15.78
CA ALA A 632 3.12 3.99 -14.75
C ALA A 632 4.43 4.72 -14.43
N GLU A 633 4.34 5.88 -13.79
CA GLU A 633 5.50 6.67 -13.37
C GLU A 633 6.29 5.93 -12.27
N SER A 634 7.58 5.74 -12.48
CA SER A 634 8.49 5.15 -11.50
C SER A 634 9.38 6.21 -10.87
N LEU A 635 9.39 6.26 -9.52
CA LEU A 635 10.27 7.18 -8.78
C LEU A 635 11.75 6.89 -9.03
N GLU A 636 12.12 5.62 -9.29
CA GLU A 636 13.49 5.24 -9.64
C GLU A 636 13.94 5.89 -10.94
N ILE A 637 13.07 5.87 -11.93
CA ILE A 637 13.31 6.50 -13.24
C ILE A 637 13.46 8.01 -13.04
N LEU A 638 12.66 8.63 -12.17
CA LEU A 638 12.68 10.08 -11.91
C LEU A 638 14.00 10.60 -11.29
N VAL A 639 14.79 9.74 -10.67
CA VAL A 639 16.10 10.11 -10.12
C VAL A 639 17.27 9.54 -10.91
N SER A 640 17.02 8.87 -12.03
CA SER A 640 18.05 8.19 -12.83
C SER A 640 17.82 8.33 -14.34
N GLN A 641 17.08 7.40 -14.94
CA GLN A 641 16.96 7.25 -16.41
C GLN A 641 16.18 8.39 -17.09
N VAL A 642 15.35 9.13 -16.37
CA VAL A 642 14.59 10.27 -16.90
C VAL A 642 15.47 11.30 -17.59
N PHE A 643 16.70 11.47 -17.13
CA PHE A 643 17.67 12.40 -17.74
C PHE A 643 18.21 11.94 -19.10
N MET A 644 17.96 10.69 -19.49
CA MET A 644 18.29 10.13 -20.82
C MET A 644 17.10 10.17 -21.79
N MET A 645 15.88 10.38 -21.29
CA MET A 645 14.67 10.32 -22.11
C MET A 645 14.51 11.63 -22.90
N GLU A 646 14.15 11.51 -24.18
CA GLU A 646 13.73 12.66 -24.98
C GLU A 646 12.25 12.96 -24.68
N ASP A 647 11.88 14.24 -24.65
CA ASP A 647 10.48 14.65 -24.53
C ASP A 647 9.70 14.22 -25.77
N ILE A 648 8.85 13.21 -25.61
CA ILE A 648 8.02 12.68 -26.68
C ILE A 648 6.75 13.51 -26.87
N ASP A 649 6.28 14.20 -25.82
CA ASP A 649 5.06 15.00 -25.85
C ASP A 649 5.29 16.43 -25.32
N ASN A 650 4.78 17.42 -26.07
CA ASN A 650 4.84 18.83 -25.67
C ASN A 650 3.79 19.24 -24.64
N SER A 651 2.94 18.33 -24.16
CA SER A 651 1.96 18.65 -23.11
C SER A 651 2.64 18.65 -21.75
N THR A 652 2.48 19.73 -21.01
CA THR A 652 3.03 19.90 -19.66
C THR A 652 2.37 19.01 -18.59
N GLU A 653 1.30 18.29 -18.96
CA GLU A 653 0.45 17.52 -18.05
C GLU A 653 0.46 16.01 -18.30
N SER A 654 1.06 15.51 -19.39
CA SER A 654 1.06 14.08 -19.71
C SER A 654 2.03 13.29 -18.81
N GLU A 655 1.62 12.11 -18.41
CA GLU A 655 2.50 11.11 -17.82
C GLU A 655 3.53 10.66 -18.87
N THR A 656 4.73 10.31 -18.44
CA THR A 656 5.80 9.86 -19.35
C THR A 656 5.48 8.52 -20.00
N PHE A 657 4.74 7.68 -19.27
CA PHE A 657 4.40 6.33 -19.70
C PHE A 657 2.90 6.20 -19.93
N ARG A 658 2.54 5.44 -20.95
CA ARG A 658 1.15 5.14 -21.26
C ARG A 658 0.59 4.12 -20.27
N SER A 659 -0.59 4.38 -19.76
CA SER A 659 -1.34 3.43 -18.93
C SER A 659 -1.70 2.15 -19.72
N VAL A 660 -2.06 1.08 -19.00
CA VAL A 660 -2.54 -0.16 -19.62
C VAL A 660 -3.73 0.09 -20.54
N GLU A 661 -4.64 0.99 -20.17
CA GLU A 661 -5.83 1.31 -20.96
C GLU A 661 -5.47 2.10 -22.23
N GLU A 662 -4.46 2.96 -22.21
CA GLU A 662 -3.97 3.65 -23.40
C GLU A 662 -3.28 2.65 -24.35
N TRP A 663 -2.49 1.72 -23.83
CA TRP A 663 -1.92 0.64 -24.63
C TRP A 663 -3.01 -0.23 -25.26
N LYS A 664 -4.05 -0.62 -24.54
CA LYS A 664 -5.18 -1.38 -25.09
C LYS A 664 -5.91 -0.62 -26.22
N ARG A 665 -5.98 0.72 -26.17
CA ARG A 665 -6.55 1.53 -27.27
C ARG A 665 -5.68 1.48 -28.52
N ILE A 666 -4.35 1.55 -28.38
CA ILE A 666 -3.39 1.41 -29.49
C ILE A 666 -3.51 0.03 -30.13
N PHE A 667 -3.73 -1.02 -29.32
CA PHE A 667 -3.89 -2.40 -29.80
C PHE A 667 -5.27 -2.70 -30.41
N ASN A 668 -6.21 -1.76 -30.39
CA ASN A 668 -7.53 -1.96 -30.97
C ASN A 668 -7.47 -1.90 -32.53
N ASN A 669 -7.30 -3.07 -33.15
CA ASN A 669 -7.14 -3.23 -34.59
C ASN A 669 -7.84 -4.51 -35.06
N ASP A 670 -8.49 -4.49 -36.25
CA ASP A 670 -9.27 -5.62 -36.79
C ASP A 670 -8.44 -6.90 -37.03
N ARG A 671 -7.13 -6.79 -37.08
CA ARG A 671 -6.18 -7.91 -37.21
C ARG A 671 -5.76 -8.53 -35.89
N ILE A 672 -6.25 -8.01 -34.77
CA ILE A 672 -5.94 -8.52 -33.45
C ILE A 672 -7.09 -9.41 -32.98
N GLU A 673 -6.77 -10.68 -32.69
CA GLU A 673 -7.71 -11.64 -32.12
C GLU A 673 -7.85 -11.46 -30.60
N LYS A 674 -6.71 -11.30 -29.90
CA LYS A 674 -6.65 -11.27 -28.43
C LYS A 674 -5.47 -10.46 -27.91
N VAL A 675 -5.68 -9.78 -26.79
CA VAL A 675 -4.63 -9.13 -26.01
C VAL A 675 -4.67 -9.66 -24.58
N GLU A 676 -3.57 -10.22 -24.11
CA GLU A 676 -3.38 -10.69 -22.73
C GLU A 676 -2.36 -9.78 -22.05
N VAL A 677 -2.54 -9.49 -20.76
CA VAL A 677 -1.69 -8.56 -20.00
C VAL A 677 -1.18 -9.24 -18.73
N TYR A 678 0.11 -9.21 -18.47
CA TYR A 678 0.78 -9.85 -17.34
C TYR A 678 1.81 -8.93 -16.68
N PRO A 679 1.99 -9.04 -15.34
CA PRO A 679 1.11 -9.71 -14.39
C PRO A 679 -0.17 -8.90 -14.15
N ASP A 680 -1.20 -9.55 -13.62
CA ASP A 680 -2.39 -8.88 -13.11
C ASP A 680 -2.15 -8.45 -11.65
N MET A 681 -1.14 -7.58 -11.46
CA MET A 681 -0.70 -7.06 -10.15
C MET A 681 -0.46 -5.55 -10.29
N HIS A 682 -1.36 -4.75 -9.75
CA HIS A 682 -1.37 -3.29 -9.94
C HIS A 682 -0.10 -2.57 -9.46
N PHE A 683 0.59 -3.11 -8.43
CA PHE A 683 1.80 -2.53 -7.86
C PHE A 683 3.08 -2.74 -8.72
N ILE A 684 3.04 -3.63 -9.73
CA ILE A 684 4.11 -3.78 -10.71
C ILE A 684 3.87 -2.79 -11.85
N GLU A 685 4.81 -1.89 -12.07
CA GLU A 685 4.70 -0.78 -13.02
C GLU A 685 5.06 -1.18 -14.46
N GLN A 686 5.53 -2.42 -14.69
CA GLN A 686 5.81 -2.98 -16.01
C GLN A 686 4.80 -4.05 -16.38
N ARG A 687 4.45 -4.12 -17.66
CA ARG A 687 3.51 -5.12 -18.19
C ARG A 687 4.06 -5.77 -19.44
N LEU A 688 3.80 -7.07 -19.54
CA LEU A 688 3.90 -7.82 -20.78
C LEU A 688 2.52 -7.90 -21.43
N PHE A 689 2.41 -7.40 -22.63
CA PHE A 689 1.25 -7.58 -23.50
C PHE A 689 1.56 -8.68 -24.51
N ILE A 690 0.72 -9.72 -24.53
CA ILE A 690 0.78 -10.81 -25.52
C ILE A 690 -0.37 -10.61 -26.49
N ILE A 691 -0.05 -10.26 -27.72
CA ILE A 691 -1.01 -9.89 -28.76
C ILE A 691 -1.04 -11.00 -29.80
N SER A 692 -2.18 -11.65 -29.98
CA SER A 692 -2.41 -12.66 -31.02
C SER A 692 -2.98 -12.00 -32.26
N CYS A 693 -2.37 -12.24 -33.43
CA CYS A 693 -2.79 -11.68 -34.71
C CYS A 693 -3.59 -12.71 -35.53
N ASN A 694 -4.69 -12.25 -36.22
CA ASN A 694 -5.50 -13.04 -37.14
C ASN A 694 -4.78 -13.33 -38.46
#